data_6e20e2bdd422f14a04b03a867d04b976
#
_entry.id   6e20e2bdd422f14a04b03a867d04b976
#
_cell.length_a   1.000
_cell.length_b   1.000
_cell.length_c   1.000
_cell.angle_alpha   90.00
_cell.angle_beta   90.00
_cell.angle_gamma   90.00
#
_symmetry.space_group_name_H-M   'P 1'
#
loop_
_entity.id
_entity.type
_entity.pdbx_description
1 polymer ?
#
loop_
_entity_poly.entity_id
_entity_poly.type
_entity_poly.pdbx_seq_one_letter_code
_entity_poly.pdbx_strand_id
1 'polypeptide(L)'
;MRLLVIDGNSIINRAFYGIKLLSTKDGKYTNGIYGFMNIFHKLLDDCRPDRVAVAFDVKKPTFRHEMYPEYKAGRHAMPEELKQQLPVLKELLTLMGYKVVEKAGWEADDILGTLSVQMKDGDKCFIATGDRDSLQLVSDTTTVLLASTKMGKTQTIPYDKAKIKEDYGVEPWQMIEIKALQGDSSDNIPGVAGVGPKTAGDLIQRFGSVENIYSNIDTIEIKDKLREKLVNSKNSAMLSHTLGTIRTDAPIDTDMDFYIPSVPDSGKASRLLASLEMFKMIEKFDLGKGEQTDVETVSVPVKHLESLSEIRLGDKAYFIPEFSDGDIISIAFDCGEFIAVVDNNSFTFASELADILSNEKIEKITCDAKQLYSWAFMRDVRIKGKVSDIMIAGYILNPSASDYSPVRMAQEYGALCPEISEENETALKAAALNGAWEKVIKQIEENDQLPLLYDIEMPLSKVLSSMEVTGFLVDRESIQQYGAVLEEKINSLVSEIYDLAGEEFNINSPKQLGTILFEKLGLPAKKKTKSGYSTNADVLEGLAPDYPIVSLILEYRTLAKLKSTYCDGLQKCIAPDGRIHSTLNQTETKTGRISSTEPNLQNIPVRTPVGRELRKFFIAKEGCVLVDADYSQIELRVLSDIANDETMISAFNNGDDIHTITASQVFNMPVEAVTPLMRSRAKAVNFGIVYGIGAFSLAHDIGVTRAEADKYIKGYLHHFSGVDSYMKNVIAKAKEDGYVQTLFKRRRYLPELAASNAMIRNFGERVARNMPIQGTAADIIKIAMVRVYDRLEKENLKSKLIMQIHDELIVEAPENEQAQVQKIIREEMENACKMKVKLTADVHCGKSWYDAKG
;
A
#
# COMPACT_ATOMS: atom_id res chain seq x y z
N MET A 1 -17.44 -19.12 -33.27
CA MET A 1 -17.32 -17.74 -32.77
C MET A 1 -17.44 -17.72 -31.26
N ARG A 2 -16.67 -16.88 -30.58
CA ARG A 2 -16.69 -16.68 -29.11
C ARG A 2 -16.79 -15.18 -28.82
N LEU A 3 -17.95 -14.77 -28.39
CA LEU A 3 -18.23 -13.35 -28.07
C LEU A 3 -18.16 -13.14 -26.55
N LEU A 4 -17.42 -12.11 -26.12
CA LEU A 4 -17.46 -11.60 -24.76
C LEU A 4 -18.17 -10.24 -24.74
N VAL A 5 -19.27 -10.13 -24.02
CA VAL A 5 -19.97 -8.88 -23.80
C VAL A 5 -19.90 -8.50 -22.34
N ILE A 6 -19.47 -7.28 -22.05
CA ILE A 6 -19.23 -6.81 -20.69
C ILE A 6 -20.17 -5.66 -20.35
N ASP A 7 -20.85 -5.76 -19.22
CA ASP A 7 -21.55 -4.64 -18.60
C ASP A 7 -20.50 -3.73 -17.93
N GLY A 8 -20.10 -2.70 -18.63
CA GLY A 8 -19.05 -1.78 -18.22
C GLY A 8 -19.37 -1.05 -16.92
N ASN A 9 -20.64 -0.62 -16.77
CA ASN A 9 -21.08 0.09 -15.59
C ASN A 9 -21.08 -0.81 -14.35
N SER A 10 -21.60 -2.01 -14.47
CA SER A 10 -21.65 -2.96 -13.36
C SER A 10 -20.26 -3.39 -12.90
N ILE A 11 -19.38 -3.72 -13.86
CA ILE A 11 -18.02 -4.17 -13.54
C ILE A 11 -17.18 -3.05 -12.94
N ILE A 12 -17.22 -1.80 -13.49
CA ILE A 12 -16.44 -0.70 -12.90
C ILE A 12 -16.96 -0.29 -11.52
N ASN A 13 -18.27 -0.28 -11.29
CA ASN A 13 -18.83 -0.03 -9.97
C ASN A 13 -18.34 -1.06 -8.95
N ARG A 14 -18.38 -2.33 -9.30
CA ARG A 14 -17.90 -3.41 -8.44
C ARG A 14 -16.40 -3.29 -8.16
N ALA A 15 -15.61 -2.97 -9.16
CA ALA A 15 -14.17 -2.72 -9.02
C ALA A 15 -13.91 -1.54 -8.07
N PHE A 16 -14.62 -0.43 -8.26
CA PHE A 16 -14.50 0.77 -7.45
C PHE A 16 -14.76 0.53 -5.96
N TYR A 17 -15.86 -0.18 -5.63
CA TYR A 17 -16.20 -0.50 -4.23
C TYR A 17 -15.42 -1.70 -3.66
N GLY A 18 -14.87 -2.54 -4.52
CA GLY A 18 -14.07 -3.71 -4.12
C GLY A 18 -12.62 -3.41 -3.78
N ILE A 19 -12.09 -2.31 -4.26
CA ILE A 19 -10.70 -1.88 -4.07
C ILE A 19 -10.69 -0.57 -3.26
N LYS A 20 -9.74 -0.46 -2.33
CA LYS A 20 -9.51 0.80 -1.62
C LYS A 20 -9.27 1.92 -2.63
N LEU A 21 -9.69 3.12 -2.29
CA LEU A 21 -9.48 4.27 -3.16
C LEU A 21 -8.00 4.43 -3.47
N LEU A 22 -7.67 4.39 -4.76
CA LEU A 22 -6.33 4.62 -5.31
C LEU A 22 -6.37 5.90 -6.13
N SER A 23 -5.28 6.64 -6.08
CA SER A 23 -5.08 7.85 -6.88
C SER A 23 -3.61 7.98 -7.28
N THR A 24 -3.38 8.65 -8.39
CA THR A 24 -2.03 9.07 -8.80
C THR A 24 -1.49 10.16 -7.87
N LYS A 25 -0.21 10.48 -7.97
CA LYS A 25 0.40 11.63 -7.28
C LYS A 25 -0.33 12.95 -7.57
N ASP A 26 -0.86 13.10 -8.79
CA ASP A 26 -1.60 14.29 -9.23
C ASP A 26 -3.08 14.27 -8.82
N GLY A 27 -3.50 13.28 -8.03
CA GLY A 27 -4.86 13.18 -7.47
C GLY A 27 -5.93 12.59 -8.40
N LYS A 28 -5.57 12.02 -9.54
CA LYS A 28 -6.52 11.31 -10.41
C LYS A 28 -6.91 9.98 -9.77
N TYR A 29 -8.20 9.72 -9.63
CA TYR A 29 -8.68 8.44 -9.08
C TYR A 29 -8.55 7.31 -10.09
N THR A 30 -8.09 6.15 -9.64
CA THR A 30 -7.68 5.05 -10.53
C THR A 30 -8.19 3.68 -10.11
N ASN A 31 -8.70 3.52 -8.88
CA ASN A 31 -9.11 2.22 -8.33
C ASN A 31 -10.18 1.49 -9.15
N GLY A 32 -11.14 2.21 -9.72
CA GLY A 32 -12.19 1.64 -10.58
C GLY A 32 -11.62 1.10 -11.88
N ILE A 33 -10.78 1.90 -12.57
CA ILE A 33 -10.09 1.49 -13.81
C ILE A 33 -9.16 0.31 -13.53
N TYR A 34 -8.33 0.41 -12.49
CA TYR A 34 -7.41 -0.65 -12.10
C TYR A 34 -8.11 -1.99 -11.86
N GLY A 35 -9.20 -1.95 -11.09
CA GLY A 35 -9.96 -3.16 -10.83
C GLY A 35 -10.70 -3.69 -12.06
N PHE A 36 -11.26 -2.80 -12.88
CA PHE A 36 -11.89 -3.16 -14.14
C PHE A 36 -10.89 -3.87 -15.06
N MET A 37 -9.72 -3.28 -15.30
CA MET A 37 -8.70 -3.85 -16.17
C MET A 37 -8.19 -5.21 -15.70
N ASN A 38 -8.08 -5.42 -14.39
CA ASN A 38 -7.73 -6.74 -13.84
C ASN A 38 -8.82 -7.79 -14.11
N ILE A 39 -10.10 -7.43 -13.95
CA ILE A 39 -11.21 -8.32 -14.25
C ILE A 39 -11.27 -8.59 -15.75
N PHE A 40 -11.09 -7.55 -16.55
CA PHE A 40 -11.11 -7.61 -18.01
C PHE A 40 -10.04 -8.55 -18.56
N HIS A 41 -8.81 -8.40 -18.11
CA HIS A 41 -7.71 -9.30 -18.51
C HIS A 41 -8.04 -10.76 -18.17
N LYS A 42 -8.51 -11.01 -16.96
CA LYS A 42 -8.90 -12.36 -16.55
C LYS A 42 -10.02 -12.93 -17.42
N LEU A 43 -11.00 -12.10 -17.79
CA LEU A 43 -12.09 -12.53 -18.69
C LEU A 43 -11.58 -12.86 -20.10
N LEU A 44 -10.61 -12.11 -20.61
CA LEU A 44 -9.96 -12.42 -21.88
C LEU A 44 -9.24 -13.78 -21.82
N ASP A 45 -8.49 -14.04 -20.75
CA ASP A 45 -7.80 -15.30 -20.55
C ASP A 45 -8.74 -16.50 -20.41
N ASP A 46 -9.77 -16.35 -19.57
CA ASP A 46 -10.71 -17.42 -19.25
C ASP A 46 -11.62 -17.75 -20.48
N CYS A 47 -12.12 -16.73 -21.17
CA CYS A 47 -13.06 -16.88 -22.25
C CYS A 47 -12.40 -17.07 -23.63
N ARG A 48 -11.16 -16.54 -23.82
CA ARG A 48 -10.46 -16.47 -25.11
C ARG A 48 -11.39 -16.05 -26.25
N PRO A 49 -12.00 -14.86 -26.16
CA PRO A 49 -12.98 -14.40 -27.14
C PRO A 49 -12.27 -13.98 -28.43
N ASP A 50 -12.93 -14.20 -29.56
CA ASP A 50 -12.52 -13.64 -30.85
C ASP A 50 -13.28 -12.34 -31.18
N ARG A 51 -14.28 -12.00 -30.35
CA ARG A 51 -15.08 -10.76 -30.44
C ARG A 51 -15.36 -10.22 -29.04
N VAL A 52 -15.24 -8.89 -28.87
CA VAL A 52 -15.43 -8.24 -27.56
C VAL A 52 -16.24 -6.96 -27.71
N ALA A 53 -17.27 -6.82 -26.88
CA ALA A 53 -18.07 -5.61 -26.75
C ALA A 53 -18.14 -5.19 -25.28
N VAL A 54 -17.97 -3.90 -24.97
CA VAL A 54 -18.16 -3.36 -23.63
C VAL A 54 -19.30 -2.35 -23.66
N ALA A 55 -20.43 -2.71 -23.04
CA ALA A 55 -21.64 -1.90 -23.03
C ALA A 55 -21.64 -0.91 -21.85
N PHE A 56 -22.06 0.32 -22.10
CA PHE A 56 -22.22 1.34 -21.07
C PHE A 56 -23.57 2.04 -21.17
N ASP A 57 -24.11 2.42 -20.03
CA ASP A 57 -25.30 3.27 -19.95
C ASP A 57 -25.00 4.70 -20.36
N VAL A 58 -25.94 5.34 -21.01
CA VAL A 58 -25.92 6.78 -21.35
C VAL A 58 -26.80 7.55 -20.37
N LYS A 59 -26.34 8.74 -19.93
CA LYS A 59 -27.11 9.64 -19.05
C LYS A 59 -28.30 10.28 -19.78
N LYS A 60 -29.21 9.47 -20.30
CA LYS A 60 -30.48 9.92 -20.92
C LYS A 60 -31.59 9.00 -20.43
N PRO A 61 -32.84 9.52 -20.29
CA PRO A 61 -33.97 8.67 -19.99
C PRO A 61 -34.10 7.54 -21.01
N THR A 62 -34.45 6.37 -20.50
CA THR A 62 -34.73 5.19 -21.33
C THR A 62 -36.25 4.99 -21.48
N PHE A 63 -36.67 4.13 -22.38
CA PHE A 63 -38.08 3.78 -22.53
C PHE A 63 -38.72 3.31 -21.21
N ARG A 64 -37.93 2.75 -20.25
CA ARG A 64 -38.43 2.37 -18.93
C ARG A 64 -38.83 3.57 -18.10
N HIS A 65 -38.09 4.68 -18.19
CA HIS A 65 -38.44 5.95 -17.50
C HIS A 65 -39.70 6.59 -18.13
N GLU A 66 -39.88 6.41 -19.44
CA GLU A 66 -41.10 6.89 -20.11
C GLU A 66 -42.35 6.09 -19.68
N MET A 67 -42.19 4.77 -19.47
CA MET A 67 -43.30 3.92 -18.98
C MET A 67 -43.55 4.09 -17.48
N TYR A 68 -42.51 4.32 -16.70
CA TYR A 68 -42.60 4.43 -15.25
C TYR A 68 -41.62 5.49 -14.73
N PRO A 69 -42.07 6.73 -14.49
CA PRO A 69 -41.19 7.84 -14.11
C PRO A 69 -40.45 7.64 -12.81
N GLU A 70 -40.93 6.78 -11.91
CA GLU A 70 -40.27 6.45 -10.64
C GLU A 70 -39.19 5.37 -10.78
N TYR A 71 -38.97 4.82 -11.97
CA TYR A 71 -37.93 3.83 -12.23
C TYR A 71 -36.56 4.38 -11.88
N LYS A 72 -35.87 3.63 -11.05
CA LYS A 72 -34.53 4.00 -10.52
C LYS A 72 -34.48 5.31 -9.71
N ALA A 73 -35.62 5.89 -9.30
CA ALA A 73 -35.66 7.17 -8.56
C ALA A 73 -34.96 7.14 -7.21
N GLY A 74 -34.80 5.95 -6.61
CA GLY A 74 -34.08 5.75 -5.33
C GLY A 74 -32.58 5.58 -5.44
N ARG A 75 -31.99 5.54 -6.63
CA ARG A 75 -30.55 5.33 -6.81
C ARG A 75 -29.75 6.56 -6.36
N HIS A 76 -28.75 6.32 -5.52
CA HIS A 76 -27.80 7.38 -5.15
C HIS A 76 -26.97 7.84 -6.37
N ALA A 77 -26.62 9.13 -6.38
CA ALA A 77 -25.74 9.66 -7.41
C ALA A 77 -24.38 8.96 -7.38
N MET A 78 -23.82 8.72 -8.57
CA MET A 78 -22.48 8.14 -8.71
C MET A 78 -21.44 9.04 -8.02
N PRO A 79 -20.55 8.47 -7.18
CA PRO A 79 -19.47 9.23 -6.56
C PRO A 79 -18.65 9.98 -7.61
N GLU A 80 -18.19 11.19 -7.29
CA GLU A 80 -17.43 12.00 -8.22
C GLU A 80 -16.12 11.33 -8.61
N GLU A 81 -15.51 10.60 -7.66
CA GLU A 81 -14.31 9.80 -7.86
C GLU A 81 -14.50 8.69 -8.92
N LEU A 82 -15.67 8.10 -9.01
CA LEU A 82 -15.98 7.09 -10.03
C LEU A 82 -16.38 7.75 -11.36
N LYS A 83 -17.11 8.84 -11.29
CA LYS A 83 -17.60 9.58 -12.47
C LYS A 83 -16.44 10.08 -13.33
N GLN A 84 -15.32 10.49 -12.71
CA GLN A 84 -14.10 10.91 -13.40
C GLN A 84 -13.40 9.75 -14.13
N GLN A 85 -13.51 8.53 -13.65
CA GLN A 85 -12.84 7.37 -14.21
C GLN A 85 -13.55 6.78 -15.46
N LEU A 86 -14.87 6.95 -15.59
CA LEU A 86 -15.63 6.38 -16.70
C LEU A 86 -15.17 6.83 -18.09
N PRO A 87 -15.00 8.13 -18.37
CA PRO A 87 -14.52 8.58 -19.69
C PRO A 87 -13.13 8.03 -20.01
N VAL A 88 -12.24 8.02 -19.01
CA VAL A 88 -10.88 7.52 -19.16
C VAL A 88 -10.85 6.02 -19.44
N LEU A 89 -11.70 5.23 -18.77
CA LEU A 89 -11.84 3.81 -19.07
C LEU A 89 -12.31 3.55 -20.49
N LYS A 90 -13.33 4.29 -20.96
CA LYS A 90 -13.83 4.16 -22.33
C LYS A 90 -12.76 4.49 -23.37
N GLU A 91 -12.02 5.57 -23.15
CA GLU A 91 -10.90 5.95 -23.98
C GLU A 91 -9.83 4.85 -24.01
N LEU A 92 -9.44 4.33 -22.84
CA LEU A 92 -8.46 3.25 -22.73
C LEU A 92 -8.89 2.00 -23.50
N LEU A 93 -10.13 1.54 -23.33
CA LEU A 93 -10.68 0.39 -24.05
C LEU A 93 -10.66 0.60 -25.56
N THR A 94 -11.01 1.81 -26.01
CA THR A 94 -10.98 2.17 -27.44
C THR A 94 -9.55 2.16 -27.98
N LEU A 95 -8.58 2.73 -27.26
CA LEU A 95 -7.18 2.71 -27.62
C LEU A 95 -6.61 1.29 -27.67
N MET A 96 -7.12 0.40 -26.81
CA MET A 96 -6.76 -1.02 -26.80
C MET A 96 -7.47 -1.84 -27.90
N GLY A 97 -8.24 -1.20 -28.77
CA GLY A 97 -8.89 -1.82 -29.92
C GLY A 97 -10.25 -2.45 -29.65
N TYR A 98 -10.80 -2.29 -28.44
CA TYR A 98 -12.09 -2.88 -28.06
C TYR A 98 -13.26 -1.93 -28.36
N LYS A 99 -14.41 -2.49 -28.72
CA LYS A 99 -15.62 -1.70 -29.02
C LYS A 99 -16.37 -1.34 -27.76
N VAL A 100 -16.48 -0.03 -27.52
CA VAL A 100 -17.36 0.56 -26.51
C VAL A 100 -18.70 0.82 -27.15
N VAL A 101 -19.77 0.24 -26.59
CA VAL A 101 -21.13 0.30 -27.15
C VAL A 101 -22.03 1.08 -26.19
N GLU A 102 -22.66 2.13 -26.72
CA GLU A 102 -23.61 2.98 -26.01
C GLU A 102 -24.80 3.31 -26.92
N LYS A 103 -26.00 3.31 -26.35
CA LYS A 103 -27.20 3.70 -27.13
C LYS A 103 -28.16 4.55 -26.30
N ALA A 104 -28.39 5.78 -26.72
CA ALA A 104 -29.36 6.65 -26.07
C ALA A 104 -30.76 6.07 -26.08
N GLY A 105 -31.46 6.10 -24.95
CA GLY A 105 -32.81 5.54 -24.79
C GLY A 105 -32.82 4.05 -24.42
N TRP A 106 -31.66 3.38 -24.36
CA TRP A 106 -31.48 1.97 -24.03
C TRP A 106 -30.50 1.82 -22.88
N GLU A 107 -30.62 0.73 -22.15
CA GLU A 107 -29.69 0.39 -21.07
C GLU A 107 -28.63 -0.59 -21.56
N ALA A 108 -27.49 -0.67 -20.82
CA ALA A 108 -26.43 -1.62 -21.14
C ALA A 108 -26.96 -3.06 -21.21
N ASP A 109 -27.86 -3.45 -20.31
CA ASP A 109 -28.46 -4.78 -20.29
C ASP A 109 -29.20 -5.12 -21.59
N ASP A 110 -29.88 -4.15 -22.21
CA ASP A 110 -30.56 -4.34 -23.50
C ASP A 110 -29.53 -4.53 -24.65
N ILE A 111 -28.35 -3.89 -24.55
CA ILE A 111 -27.25 -4.12 -25.47
C ILE A 111 -26.70 -5.54 -25.28
N LEU A 112 -26.49 -6.00 -24.03
CA LEU A 112 -26.08 -7.37 -23.73
C LEU A 112 -27.09 -8.38 -24.34
N GLY A 113 -28.38 -8.16 -24.10
CA GLY A 113 -29.46 -8.99 -24.64
C GLY A 113 -29.47 -9.04 -26.17
N THR A 114 -29.36 -7.89 -26.83
CA THR A 114 -29.34 -7.77 -28.28
C THR A 114 -28.19 -8.52 -28.94
N LEU A 115 -26.99 -8.43 -28.34
CA LEU A 115 -25.83 -9.13 -28.86
C LEU A 115 -25.87 -10.65 -28.57
N SER A 116 -26.43 -11.05 -27.44
CA SER A 116 -26.52 -12.46 -27.06
C SER A 116 -27.42 -13.30 -27.97
N VAL A 117 -28.49 -12.71 -28.53
CA VAL A 117 -29.39 -13.41 -29.42
C VAL A 117 -28.89 -13.55 -30.87
N GLN A 118 -27.75 -12.89 -31.19
CA GLN A 118 -27.12 -13.07 -32.52
C GLN A 118 -26.35 -14.39 -32.67
N MET A 119 -26.22 -15.14 -31.59
CA MET A 119 -25.42 -16.39 -31.55
C MET A 119 -26.18 -17.51 -32.33
N LYS A 120 -25.43 -18.22 -33.18
CA LYS A 120 -25.88 -19.38 -33.92
C LYS A 120 -25.44 -20.66 -33.21
N ASP A 121 -26.01 -21.79 -33.64
CA ASP A 121 -25.56 -23.10 -33.13
C ASP A 121 -24.06 -23.29 -33.32
N GLY A 122 -23.39 -23.67 -32.24
CA GLY A 122 -21.93 -23.81 -32.19
C GLY A 122 -21.19 -22.55 -31.75
N ASP A 123 -21.82 -21.39 -31.68
CA ASP A 123 -21.24 -20.16 -31.12
C ASP A 123 -21.34 -20.15 -29.59
N LYS A 124 -20.52 -19.31 -28.94
CA LYS A 124 -20.57 -19.08 -27.49
C LYS A 124 -20.55 -17.59 -27.19
N CYS A 125 -21.52 -17.16 -26.37
CA CYS A 125 -21.54 -15.82 -25.80
C CYS A 125 -21.28 -15.89 -24.30
N PHE A 126 -20.40 -15.03 -23.82
CA PHE A 126 -20.11 -14.83 -22.40
C PHE A 126 -20.55 -13.42 -22.02
N ILE A 127 -21.49 -13.29 -21.11
CA ILE A 127 -21.93 -12.00 -20.58
C ILE A 127 -21.30 -11.79 -19.21
N ALA A 128 -20.41 -10.83 -19.07
CA ALA A 128 -19.78 -10.49 -17.80
C ALA A 128 -20.50 -9.30 -17.15
N THR A 129 -21.15 -9.54 -16.02
CA THR A 129 -21.89 -8.52 -15.27
C THR A 129 -21.89 -8.81 -13.77
N GLY A 130 -22.24 -7.85 -12.96
CA GLY A 130 -22.55 -8.06 -11.53
C GLY A 130 -24.05 -8.07 -11.26
N ASP A 131 -24.88 -7.89 -12.29
CA ASP A 131 -26.32 -7.87 -12.18
C ASP A 131 -26.93 -9.25 -12.43
N ARG A 132 -27.81 -9.67 -11.53
CA ARG A 132 -28.51 -10.95 -11.64
C ARG A 132 -29.63 -10.94 -12.66
N ASP A 133 -30.07 -9.77 -13.07
CA ASP A 133 -31.13 -9.67 -14.06
C ASP A 133 -30.72 -10.24 -15.41
N SER A 134 -29.41 -10.14 -15.72
CA SER A 134 -28.84 -10.74 -16.92
C SER A 134 -28.94 -12.28 -16.96
N LEU A 135 -29.25 -12.95 -15.81
CA LEU A 135 -29.48 -14.40 -15.80
C LEU A 135 -30.64 -14.86 -16.69
N GLN A 136 -31.59 -13.98 -16.97
CA GLN A 136 -32.66 -14.24 -17.93
C GLN A 136 -32.15 -14.48 -19.38
N LEU A 137 -30.90 -14.01 -19.69
CA LEU A 137 -30.29 -14.13 -21.00
C LEU A 137 -29.57 -15.47 -21.24
N VAL A 138 -29.45 -16.30 -20.21
CA VAL A 138 -28.80 -17.61 -20.31
C VAL A 138 -29.53 -18.50 -21.29
N SER A 139 -28.80 -19.12 -22.22
CA SER A 139 -29.33 -20.00 -23.28
C SER A 139 -28.37 -21.16 -23.54
N ASP A 140 -28.58 -21.93 -24.61
CA ASP A 140 -27.64 -22.97 -25.02
C ASP A 140 -26.33 -22.40 -25.56
N THR A 141 -26.33 -21.17 -26.04
CA THR A 141 -25.17 -20.47 -26.57
C THR A 141 -24.63 -19.41 -25.61
N THR A 142 -25.41 -18.98 -24.62
CA THR A 142 -25.05 -17.85 -23.73
C THR A 142 -24.85 -18.28 -22.29
N THR A 143 -23.70 -17.97 -21.74
CA THR A 143 -23.33 -18.14 -20.31
C THR A 143 -23.14 -16.78 -19.66
N VAL A 144 -23.75 -16.55 -18.49
CA VAL A 144 -23.55 -15.33 -17.71
C VAL A 144 -22.44 -15.54 -16.68
N LEU A 145 -21.40 -14.72 -16.74
CA LEU A 145 -20.29 -14.69 -15.79
C LEU A 145 -20.61 -13.64 -14.72
N LEU A 146 -21.24 -14.09 -13.64
CA LEU A 146 -21.69 -13.20 -12.57
C LEU A 146 -20.53 -12.82 -11.67
N ALA A 147 -20.11 -11.57 -11.68
CA ALA A 147 -19.08 -11.07 -10.82
C ALA A 147 -19.58 -11.03 -9.36
N SER A 148 -18.83 -11.62 -8.45
CA SER A 148 -19.11 -11.66 -7.01
C SER A 148 -17.85 -11.31 -6.22
N THR A 149 -17.97 -10.45 -5.22
CA THR A 149 -16.84 -10.09 -4.35
C THR A 149 -17.02 -10.75 -2.99
N LYS A 150 -16.13 -11.69 -2.64
CA LYS A 150 -16.05 -12.28 -1.32
C LYS A 150 -14.67 -12.00 -0.71
N MET A 151 -14.63 -11.49 0.52
CA MET A 151 -13.38 -11.20 1.27
C MET A 151 -12.37 -10.32 0.49
N GLY A 152 -12.86 -9.32 -0.25
CA GLY A 152 -12.00 -8.41 -1.04
C GLY A 152 -11.44 -9.01 -2.34
N LYS A 153 -11.79 -10.26 -2.68
CA LYS A 153 -11.45 -10.89 -3.97
C LYS A 153 -12.69 -10.97 -4.86
N THR A 154 -12.61 -10.39 -6.05
CA THR A 154 -13.65 -10.53 -7.06
C THR A 154 -13.46 -11.85 -7.79
N GLN A 155 -14.51 -12.64 -7.82
CA GLN A 155 -14.60 -13.92 -8.56
C GLN A 155 -15.78 -13.85 -9.52
N THR A 156 -15.66 -14.45 -10.67
CA THR A 156 -16.74 -14.65 -11.64
C THR A 156 -17.28 -16.06 -11.48
N ILE A 157 -18.59 -16.16 -11.31
CA ILE A 157 -19.31 -17.44 -11.22
C ILE A 157 -20.04 -17.65 -12.54
N PRO A 158 -19.73 -18.72 -13.30
CA PRO A 158 -20.46 -19.01 -14.53
C PRO A 158 -21.86 -19.56 -14.22
N TYR A 159 -22.85 -18.96 -14.83
CA TYR A 159 -24.23 -19.42 -14.81
C TYR A 159 -24.63 -19.88 -16.23
N ASP A 160 -24.86 -21.16 -16.35
CA ASP A 160 -25.55 -21.83 -17.44
C ASP A 160 -26.96 -22.25 -17.00
N LYS A 161 -27.70 -22.90 -17.89
CA LYS A 161 -29.05 -23.41 -17.59
C LYS A 161 -29.05 -24.35 -16.37
N ALA A 162 -28.05 -25.23 -16.27
CA ALA A 162 -27.95 -26.20 -15.18
C ALA A 162 -27.73 -25.50 -13.83
N LYS A 163 -26.86 -24.49 -13.80
CA LYS A 163 -26.57 -23.72 -12.59
C LYS A 163 -27.76 -22.88 -12.13
N ILE A 164 -28.53 -22.30 -13.05
CA ILE A 164 -29.77 -21.60 -12.71
C ILE A 164 -30.79 -22.56 -12.12
N LYS A 165 -30.93 -23.75 -12.74
CA LYS A 165 -31.84 -24.80 -12.22
C LYS A 165 -31.42 -25.26 -10.82
N GLU A 166 -30.13 -25.42 -10.56
CA GLU A 166 -29.60 -25.80 -9.24
C GLU A 166 -29.91 -24.72 -8.18
N ASP A 167 -29.59 -23.45 -8.46
CA ASP A 167 -29.62 -22.38 -7.46
C ASP A 167 -31.05 -21.80 -7.24
N TYR A 168 -31.90 -21.77 -8.30
CA TYR A 168 -33.20 -21.13 -8.29
C TYR A 168 -34.37 -22.09 -8.54
N GLY A 169 -34.11 -23.29 -9.06
CA GLY A 169 -35.13 -24.27 -9.35
C GLY A 169 -36.01 -23.96 -10.58
N VAL A 170 -35.60 -23.02 -11.41
CA VAL A 170 -36.35 -22.50 -12.56
C VAL A 170 -35.51 -22.49 -13.84
N GLU A 171 -36.12 -22.31 -14.98
CA GLU A 171 -35.42 -22.06 -16.25
C GLU A 171 -34.98 -20.60 -16.37
N PRO A 172 -33.92 -20.28 -17.15
CA PRO A 172 -33.37 -18.89 -17.25
C PRO A 172 -34.46 -17.83 -17.56
N TRP A 173 -35.33 -18.08 -18.51
CA TRP A 173 -36.38 -17.13 -18.87
C TRP A 173 -37.40 -16.87 -17.73
N GLN A 174 -37.47 -17.76 -16.74
CA GLN A 174 -38.36 -17.59 -15.58
C GLN A 174 -37.74 -16.67 -14.51
N MET A 175 -36.51 -16.24 -14.64
CA MET A 175 -35.89 -15.27 -13.71
C MET A 175 -36.66 -13.94 -13.74
N ILE A 176 -37.12 -13.49 -14.91
CA ILE A 176 -37.96 -12.29 -15.01
C ILE A 176 -39.35 -12.48 -14.39
N GLU A 177 -39.91 -13.67 -14.46
CA GLU A 177 -41.17 -14.00 -13.84
C GLU A 177 -41.12 -13.89 -12.32
N ILE A 178 -40.01 -14.37 -11.72
CA ILE A 178 -39.72 -14.20 -10.28
C ILE A 178 -39.63 -12.72 -9.94
N LYS A 179 -38.86 -11.95 -10.74
CA LYS A 179 -38.67 -10.52 -10.53
C LYS A 179 -40.01 -9.74 -10.65
N ALA A 180 -40.84 -10.11 -11.57
CA ALA A 180 -42.15 -9.50 -11.74
C ALA A 180 -43.05 -9.61 -10.50
N LEU A 181 -42.96 -10.73 -9.76
CA LEU A 181 -43.71 -10.94 -8.53
C LEU A 181 -43.04 -10.32 -7.30
N GLN A 182 -41.71 -10.48 -7.13
CA GLN A 182 -40.99 -9.98 -5.94
C GLN A 182 -40.72 -8.47 -5.98
N GLY A 183 -40.69 -7.87 -7.18
CA GLY A 183 -40.21 -6.51 -7.38
C GLY A 183 -38.68 -6.38 -7.25
N ASP A 184 -38.20 -5.14 -7.35
CA ASP A 184 -36.81 -4.78 -7.10
C ASP A 184 -36.72 -3.41 -6.45
N SER A 185 -36.27 -3.37 -5.21
CA SER A 185 -36.10 -2.12 -4.46
C SER A 185 -34.93 -1.25 -4.97
N SER A 186 -33.93 -1.84 -5.63
CA SER A 186 -32.78 -1.09 -6.17
C SER A 186 -33.18 -0.29 -7.42
N ASP A 187 -34.11 -0.81 -8.22
CA ASP A 187 -34.62 -0.20 -9.44
C ASP A 187 -36.02 0.42 -9.27
N ASN A 188 -36.53 0.38 -8.04
CA ASN A 188 -37.86 0.84 -7.71
C ASN A 188 -38.95 0.15 -8.53
N ILE A 189 -38.76 -1.15 -8.82
CA ILE A 189 -39.78 -2.00 -9.49
C ILE A 189 -40.72 -2.54 -8.42
N PRO A 190 -42.05 -2.28 -8.53
CA PRO A 190 -42.96 -2.45 -7.41
C PRO A 190 -43.24 -3.91 -7.03
N GLY A 191 -43.32 -4.81 -8.00
CA GLY A 191 -43.73 -6.20 -7.76
C GLY A 191 -45.13 -6.36 -7.19
N VAL A 192 -45.37 -7.46 -6.48
CA VAL A 192 -46.60 -7.75 -5.70
C VAL A 192 -46.35 -7.43 -4.24
N ALA A 193 -47.12 -6.55 -3.65
CA ALA A 193 -46.96 -6.10 -2.27
C ALA A 193 -46.96 -7.26 -1.27
N GLY A 194 -45.84 -7.44 -0.56
CA GLY A 194 -45.67 -8.50 0.47
C GLY A 194 -45.46 -9.90 -0.11
N VAL A 195 -44.98 -10.01 -1.34
CA VAL A 195 -44.42 -11.22 -1.97
C VAL A 195 -42.90 -11.05 -2.06
N GLY A 196 -42.17 -11.84 -1.30
CA GLY A 196 -40.69 -11.82 -1.31
C GLY A 196 -40.11 -12.93 -2.20
N PRO A 197 -38.77 -12.99 -2.33
CA PRO A 197 -38.09 -13.90 -3.26
C PRO A 197 -38.47 -15.36 -3.12
N LYS A 198 -38.59 -15.86 -1.88
CA LYS A 198 -38.96 -17.26 -1.62
C LYS A 198 -40.38 -17.59 -2.12
N THR A 199 -41.34 -16.69 -1.87
CA THR A 199 -42.72 -16.89 -2.30
C THR A 199 -42.84 -16.73 -3.82
N ALA A 200 -42.16 -15.77 -4.42
CA ALA A 200 -42.14 -15.61 -5.88
C ALA A 200 -41.53 -16.82 -6.57
N GLY A 201 -40.38 -17.34 -6.04
CA GLY A 201 -39.77 -18.54 -6.58
C GLY A 201 -40.68 -19.76 -6.50
N ASP A 202 -41.31 -20.00 -5.35
CA ASP A 202 -42.27 -21.11 -5.17
C ASP A 202 -43.46 -21.04 -6.17
N LEU A 203 -43.98 -19.83 -6.36
CA LEU A 203 -45.09 -19.62 -7.32
C LEU A 203 -44.66 -19.93 -8.75
N ILE A 204 -43.51 -19.47 -9.17
CA ILE A 204 -43.00 -19.68 -10.53
C ILE A 204 -42.57 -21.15 -10.74
N GLN A 205 -41.97 -21.77 -9.79
CA GLN A 205 -41.67 -23.21 -9.86
C GLN A 205 -42.92 -24.06 -10.03
N ARG A 206 -44.02 -23.70 -9.39
CA ARG A 206 -45.30 -24.44 -9.43
C ARG A 206 -46.16 -24.12 -10.63
N PHE A 207 -46.20 -22.84 -11.05
CA PHE A 207 -47.16 -22.38 -12.02
C PHE A 207 -46.52 -21.88 -13.33
N GLY A 208 -45.21 -21.81 -13.40
CA GLY A 208 -44.44 -21.55 -14.61
C GLY A 208 -44.27 -20.07 -14.97
N SER A 209 -45.34 -19.28 -15.05
CA SER A 209 -45.26 -17.88 -15.42
C SER A 209 -46.31 -17.02 -14.69
N VAL A 210 -46.07 -15.71 -14.67
CA VAL A 210 -46.99 -14.70 -14.13
C VAL A 210 -48.28 -14.70 -14.90
N GLU A 211 -48.21 -14.84 -16.22
CA GLU A 211 -49.40 -14.93 -17.07
C GLU A 211 -50.24 -16.14 -16.70
N ASN A 212 -49.66 -17.30 -16.51
CA ASN A 212 -50.38 -18.52 -16.12
C ASN A 212 -51.00 -18.42 -14.71
N ILE A 213 -50.29 -17.76 -13.77
CA ILE A 213 -50.85 -17.50 -12.44
C ILE A 213 -52.09 -16.66 -12.52
N TYR A 214 -52.07 -15.56 -13.27
CA TYR A 214 -53.22 -14.66 -13.36
C TYR A 214 -54.35 -15.20 -14.23
N SER A 215 -54.05 -16.03 -15.23
CA SER A 215 -55.10 -16.70 -16.05
C SER A 215 -55.90 -17.76 -15.27
N ASN A 216 -55.26 -18.32 -14.26
CA ASN A 216 -55.87 -19.38 -13.45
C ASN A 216 -56.01 -18.98 -11.96
N ILE A 217 -56.00 -17.70 -11.65
CA ILE A 217 -55.89 -17.16 -10.28
C ILE A 217 -56.98 -17.69 -9.34
N ASP A 218 -58.18 -17.99 -9.86
CA ASP A 218 -59.30 -18.51 -9.07
C ASP A 218 -59.19 -20.01 -8.75
N THR A 219 -58.39 -20.75 -9.54
CA THR A 219 -58.33 -22.23 -9.46
C THR A 219 -57.03 -22.77 -8.90
N ILE A 220 -55.94 -21.98 -8.91
CA ILE A 220 -54.65 -22.41 -8.40
C ILE A 220 -54.69 -22.61 -6.90
N GLU A 221 -54.01 -23.64 -6.40
CA GLU A 221 -53.92 -23.95 -4.96
C GLU A 221 -52.94 -23.06 -4.24
N ILE A 222 -53.40 -21.93 -3.71
CA ILE A 222 -52.66 -20.98 -2.90
C ILE A 222 -53.49 -20.47 -1.74
N LYS A 223 -52.84 -19.92 -0.70
CA LYS A 223 -53.54 -19.36 0.47
C LYS A 223 -54.40 -18.15 0.05
N ASP A 224 -55.59 -18.01 0.58
CA ASP A 224 -56.52 -16.91 0.27
C ASP A 224 -55.90 -15.52 0.37
N LYS A 225 -55.13 -15.25 1.45
CA LYS A 225 -54.38 -13.99 1.65
C LYS A 225 -53.34 -13.73 0.53
N LEU A 226 -52.76 -14.77 -0.03
CA LEU A 226 -51.80 -14.64 -1.12
C LEU A 226 -52.54 -14.38 -2.43
N ARG A 227 -53.66 -15.05 -2.66
CA ARG A 227 -54.55 -14.81 -3.79
C ARG A 227 -55.04 -13.38 -3.83
N GLU A 228 -55.53 -12.87 -2.67
CA GLU A 228 -55.97 -11.48 -2.57
C GLU A 228 -54.85 -10.48 -2.94
N LYS A 229 -53.60 -10.70 -2.42
CA LYS A 229 -52.43 -9.87 -2.75
C LYS A 229 -52.13 -9.90 -4.27
N LEU A 230 -52.13 -11.07 -4.89
CA LEU A 230 -51.91 -11.23 -6.33
C LEU A 230 -52.99 -10.48 -7.13
N VAL A 231 -54.24 -10.69 -6.82
CA VAL A 231 -55.37 -10.03 -7.52
C VAL A 231 -55.26 -8.51 -7.42
N ASN A 232 -55.02 -7.99 -6.22
CA ASN A 232 -54.91 -6.53 -5.98
C ASN A 232 -53.67 -5.90 -6.64
N SER A 233 -52.64 -6.68 -6.91
CA SER A 233 -51.37 -6.18 -7.49
C SER A 233 -51.14 -6.62 -8.94
N LYS A 234 -52.18 -7.10 -9.65
CA LYS A 234 -52.02 -7.62 -11.01
C LYS A 234 -51.35 -6.62 -11.96
N ASN A 235 -51.81 -5.39 -11.99
CA ASN A 235 -51.24 -4.35 -12.86
C ASN A 235 -49.76 -4.05 -12.49
N SER A 236 -49.46 -4.05 -11.21
CA SER A 236 -48.10 -3.84 -10.68
C SER A 236 -47.16 -4.98 -11.08
N ALA A 237 -47.62 -6.22 -11.03
CA ALA A 237 -46.84 -7.38 -11.46
C ALA A 237 -46.55 -7.34 -12.97
N MET A 238 -47.58 -7.01 -13.79
CA MET A 238 -47.42 -6.90 -15.24
C MET A 238 -46.49 -5.76 -15.64
N LEU A 239 -46.59 -4.61 -14.97
CA LEU A 239 -45.66 -3.50 -15.15
C LEU A 239 -44.24 -3.92 -14.78
N SER A 240 -44.07 -4.60 -13.65
CA SER A 240 -42.78 -5.09 -13.15
C SER A 240 -42.14 -6.09 -14.10
N HIS A 241 -42.94 -6.97 -14.71
CA HIS A 241 -42.50 -7.88 -15.77
C HIS A 241 -41.95 -7.09 -16.96
N THR A 242 -42.68 -6.10 -17.45
CA THR A 242 -42.28 -5.28 -18.61
C THR A 242 -40.99 -4.49 -18.30
N LEU A 243 -40.91 -3.87 -17.11
CA LEU A 243 -39.76 -3.08 -16.71
C LEU A 243 -38.50 -3.93 -16.50
N GLY A 244 -38.66 -5.15 -15.97
CA GLY A 244 -37.53 -6.04 -15.70
C GLY A 244 -37.10 -6.87 -16.90
N THR A 245 -37.89 -6.93 -17.98
CA THR A 245 -37.55 -7.66 -19.20
C THR A 245 -36.42 -6.94 -19.94
N ILE A 246 -35.31 -7.66 -20.17
CA ILE A 246 -34.22 -7.18 -21.02
C ILE A 246 -34.64 -7.32 -22.48
N ARG A 247 -34.62 -6.22 -23.22
CA ARG A 247 -34.97 -6.19 -24.64
C ARG A 247 -33.77 -6.66 -25.47
N THR A 248 -34.07 -7.31 -26.58
CA THR A 248 -33.08 -7.91 -27.49
C THR A 248 -33.06 -7.27 -28.88
N ASP A 249 -33.66 -6.08 -29.00
CA ASP A 249 -33.87 -5.36 -30.26
C ASP A 249 -33.27 -3.92 -30.17
N ALA A 250 -32.27 -3.68 -29.37
CA ALA A 250 -31.60 -2.38 -29.31
C ALA A 250 -31.00 -2.04 -30.68
N PRO A 251 -31.19 -0.81 -31.19
CA PRO A 251 -30.75 -0.42 -32.53
C PRO A 251 -29.23 -0.11 -32.52
N ILE A 252 -28.44 -1.15 -32.33
CA ILE A 252 -26.98 -1.18 -32.36
C ILE A 252 -26.49 -1.97 -33.59
N ASP A 253 -25.21 -1.96 -33.83
CA ASP A 253 -24.65 -2.82 -34.86
C ASP A 253 -24.77 -4.29 -34.41
N THR A 254 -25.35 -5.13 -35.26
CA THR A 254 -25.54 -6.56 -35.05
C THR A 254 -24.63 -7.43 -35.92
N ASP A 255 -23.77 -6.80 -36.73
CA ASP A 255 -22.71 -7.51 -37.42
C ASP A 255 -21.62 -7.89 -36.44
N MET A 256 -21.44 -9.18 -36.25
CA MET A 256 -20.46 -9.68 -35.25
C MET A 256 -19.01 -9.37 -35.61
N ASP A 257 -18.70 -9.13 -36.88
CA ASP A 257 -17.36 -8.76 -37.32
C ASP A 257 -16.99 -7.33 -36.91
N PHE A 258 -17.99 -6.48 -36.63
CA PHE A 258 -17.75 -5.17 -36.01
C PHE A 258 -17.07 -5.26 -34.64
N TYR A 259 -17.23 -6.36 -33.92
CA TYR A 259 -16.71 -6.57 -32.57
C TYR A 259 -15.38 -7.33 -32.51
N ILE A 260 -14.77 -7.62 -33.66
CA ILE A 260 -13.40 -8.11 -33.71
C ILE A 260 -12.49 -7.01 -33.18
N PRO A 261 -11.64 -7.30 -32.15
CA PRO A 261 -10.69 -6.30 -31.63
C PRO A 261 -9.78 -5.80 -32.74
N SER A 262 -9.69 -4.49 -32.88
CA SER A 262 -8.74 -3.87 -33.83
C SER A 262 -7.33 -3.84 -33.24
N VAL A 263 -6.34 -3.59 -34.10
CA VAL A 263 -4.95 -3.39 -33.62
C VAL A 263 -4.95 -2.23 -32.62
N PRO A 264 -4.39 -2.42 -31.40
CA PRO A 264 -4.36 -1.38 -30.41
C PRO A 264 -3.43 -0.22 -30.80
N ASP A 265 -3.78 1.01 -30.45
CA ASP A 265 -2.83 2.13 -30.43
C ASP A 265 -2.00 2.02 -29.14
N SER A 266 -1.04 1.09 -29.17
CA SER A 266 -0.23 0.73 -28.02
C SER A 266 0.51 1.93 -27.42
N GLY A 267 0.98 2.86 -28.26
CA GLY A 267 1.68 4.06 -27.82
C GLY A 267 0.80 5.01 -27.01
N LYS A 268 -0.45 5.28 -27.46
CA LYS A 268 -1.37 6.11 -26.70
C LYS A 268 -1.93 5.39 -25.49
N ALA A 269 -2.24 4.09 -25.59
CA ALA A 269 -2.72 3.28 -24.48
C ALA A 269 -1.68 3.21 -23.35
N SER A 270 -0.40 2.97 -23.69
CA SER A 270 0.70 2.98 -22.72
C SER A 270 0.89 4.34 -22.05
N ARG A 271 0.85 5.43 -22.81
CA ARG A 271 0.93 6.79 -22.23
C ARG A 271 -0.25 7.08 -21.30
N LEU A 272 -1.45 6.68 -21.67
CA LEU A 272 -2.62 6.85 -20.82
C LEU A 272 -2.47 6.04 -19.53
N LEU A 273 -2.09 4.77 -19.62
CA LEU A 273 -1.85 3.91 -18.44
C LEU A 273 -0.70 4.45 -17.56
N ALA A 274 0.38 4.94 -18.15
CA ALA A 274 1.48 5.58 -17.44
C ALA A 274 1.01 6.84 -16.68
N SER A 275 0.16 7.67 -17.32
CA SER A 275 -0.44 8.85 -16.68
C SER A 275 -1.38 8.51 -15.52
N LEU A 276 -1.84 7.27 -15.44
CA LEU A 276 -2.64 6.69 -14.35
C LEU A 276 -1.79 5.91 -13.34
N GLU A 277 -0.48 5.89 -13.51
CA GLU A 277 0.49 5.10 -12.71
C GLU A 277 0.20 3.59 -12.72
N MET A 278 -0.37 3.09 -13.83
CA MET A 278 -0.76 1.68 -14.03
C MET A 278 0.26 0.89 -14.86
N PHE A 279 1.54 1.00 -14.54
CA PHE A 279 2.64 0.40 -15.33
C PHE A 279 2.50 -1.12 -15.52
N LYS A 280 2.11 -1.85 -14.46
CA LYS A 280 1.85 -3.31 -14.57
C LYS A 280 0.76 -3.68 -15.57
N MET A 281 -0.14 -2.75 -15.91
CA MET A 281 -1.13 -3.00 -16.96
C MET A 281 -0.54 -2.88 -18.36
N ILE A 282 0.48 -2.04 -18.55
CA ILE A 282 1.22 -1.94 -19.80
C ILE A 282 1.86 -3.28 -20.14
N GLU A 283 2.54 -3.89 -19.17
CA GLU A 283 3.15 -5.22 -19.29
C GLU A 283 2.09 -6.31 -19.50
N LYS A 284 1.05 -6.29 -18.66
CA LYS A 284 0.01 -7.31 -18.64
C LYS A 284 -0.79 -7.43 -19.94
N PHE A 285 -0.97 -6.31 -20.64
CA PHE A 285 -1.66 -6.26 -21.94
C PHE A 285 -0.69 -6.19 -23.12
N ASP A 286 0.62 -6.41 -22.87
CA ASP A 286 1.68 -6.39 -23.90
C ASP A 286 1.68 -5.10 -24.78
N LEU A 287 1.37 -3.97 -24.14
CA LEU A 287 1.28 -2.66 -24.82
C LEU A 287 2.65 -1.98 -24.97
N GLY A 288 3.70 -2.51 -24.34
CA GLY A 288 5.07 -1.99 -24.43
C GLY A 288 5.75 -2.24 -25.77
N LYS A 289 5.24 -3.19 -26.57
CA LYS A 289 5.80 -3.61 -27.86
C LYS A 289 5.12 -2.97 -29.10
N GLY A 290 4.23 -1.99 -28.88
CA GLY A 290 3.52 -1.34 -29.99
C GLY A 290 4.38 -0.36 -30.76
N GLU A 291 4.28 -0.38 -32.10
CA GLU A 291 4.85 0.63 -32.97
C GLU A 291 4.54 2.04 -32.48
N GLN A 292 5.55 2.76 -32.04
CA GLN A 292 5.46 4.19 -31.79
C GLN A 292 5.30 4.87 -33.16
N THR A 293 4.07 5.14 -33.57
CA THR A 293 3.82 5.99 -34.75
C THR A 293 4.44 7.36 -34.46
N ASP A 294 5.42 7.76 -35.30
CA ASP A 294 6.12 9.03 -35.38
C ASP A 294 7.41 9.24 -34.52
N VAL A 295 7.94 8.23 -33.85
CA VAL A 295 9.34 8.25 -33.40
C VAL A 295 10.02 7.02 -33.98
N GLU A 296 11.06 7.21 -34.76
CA GLU A 296 11.92 6.10 -35.21
C GLU A 296 12.31 5.25 -34.00
N THR A 297 11.84 4.01 -33.95
CA THR A 297 12.28 3.03 -32.96
C THR A 297 13.74 2.76 -33.20
N VAL A 298 14.59 3.32 -32.38
CA VAL A 298 16.02 3.03 -32.42
C VAL A 298 16.22 1.67 -31.76
N SER A 299 16.37 0.63 -32.58
CA SER A 299 16.79 -0.68 -32.07
C SER A 299 18.29 -0.60 -31.76
N VAL A 300 18.61 -0.77 -30.47
CA VAL A 300 20.00 -0.75 -29.99
C VAL A 300 20.54 -2.18 -30.01
N PRO A 301 21.62 -2.48 -30.71
CA PRO A 301 22.20 -3.80 -30.72
C PRO A 301 22.84 -4.13 -29.38
N VAL A 302 22.65 -5.36 -28.92
CA VAL A 302 23.33 -5.92 -27.75
C VAL A 302 24.58 -6.66 -28.24
N LYS A 303 25.71 -6.44 -27.58
CA LYS A 303 26.99 -7.13 -27.84
C LYS A 303 27.50 -7.77 -26.55
N HIS A 304 27.75 -9.07 -26.61
CA HIS A 304 28.42 -9.78 -25.56
C HIS A 304 29.94 -9.62 -25.75
N LEU A 305 30.59 -9.06 -24.73
CA LEU A 305 32.04 -8.85 -24.70
C LEU A 305 32.68 -9.82 -23.73
N GLU A 306 33.91 -10.18 -23.94
CA GLU A 306 34.66 -11.11 -23.09
C GLU A 306 35.28 -10.40 -21.86
N SER A 307 35.52 -9.07 -21.96
CA SER A 307 36.20 -8.29 -20.94
C SER A 307 35.65 -6.87 -20.83
N LEU A 308 35.58 -6.33 -19.64
CA LEU A 308 35.22 -4.93 -19.37
C LEU A 308 36.27 -3.94 -19.95
N SER A 309 37.51 -4.38 -20.17
CA SER A 309 38.56 -3.56 -20.75
C SER A 309 38.30 -3.19 -22.22
N GLU A 310 37.40 -3.88 -22.91
CA GLU A 310 36.96 -3.56 -24.26
C GLU A 310 36.02 -2.36 -24.32
N ILE A 311 35.45 -1.98 -23.17
CA ILE A 311 34.47 -0.87 -23.08
C ILE A 311 35.21 0.46 -22.97
N ARG A 312 34.92 1.39 -23.89
CA ARG A 312 35.41 2.76 -23.79
C ARG A 312 34.40 3.63 -23.08
N LEU A 313 34.73 4.06 -21.88
CA LEU A 313 33.91 4.93 -21.05
C LEU A 313 34.35 6.38 -21.20
N GLY A 314 33.37 7.29 -21.23
CA GLY A 314 33.58 8.73 -21.15
C GLY A 314 33.71 9.20 -19.69
N ASP A 315 33.27 10.42 -19.42
CA ASP A 315 33.16 11.00 -18.07
C ASP A 315 31.95 10.47 -17.26
N LYS A 316 31.02 9.79 -17.92
CA LYS A 316 29.87 9.09 -17.31
C LYS A 316 29.83 7.64 -17.76
N ALA A 317 29.52 6.74 -16.85
CA ALA A 317 29.26 5.33 -17.12
C ALA A 317 27.82 4.99 -16.69
N TYR A 318 27.00 4.62 -17.66
CA TYR A 318 25.63 4.13 -17.42
C TYR A 318 25.65 2.62 -17.47
N PHE A 319 25.35 1.98 -16.35
CA PHE A 319 25.41 0.51 -16.28
C PHE A 319 24.46 -0.08 -15.27
N ILE A 320 24.07 -1.32 -15.51
CA ILE A 320 23.21 -2.13 -14.65
C ILE A 320 23.94 -3.44 -14.31
N PRO A 321 24.32 -3.66 -13.07
CA PRO A 321 24.80 -4.96 -12.63
C PRO A 321 23.63 -5.92 -12.36
N GLU A 322 23.81 -7.17 -12.66
CA GLU A 322 22.90 -8.27 -12.31
C GLU A 322 23.50 -9.06 -11.15
N PHE A 323 22.72 -9.18 -10.05
CA PHE A 323 23.18 -9.82 -8.84
C PHE A 323 22.53 -11.19 -8.65
N SER A 324 23.33 -12.16 -8.19
CA SER A 324 22.85 -13.43 -7.65
C SER A 324 23.68 -13.78 -6.41
N ASP A 325 23.00 -14.13 -5.32
CA ASP A 325 23.61 -14.49 -4.03
C ASP A 325 24.69 -13.50 -3.53
N GLY A 326 24.49 -12.21 -3.78
CA GLY A 326 25.41 -11.14 -3.38
C GLY A 326 26.61 -10.92 -4.29
N ASP A 327 26.72 -11.69 -5.38
CA ASP A 327 27.74 -11.48 -6.40
C ASP A 327 27.15 -10.91 -7.70
N ILE A 328 27.98 -10.19 -8.46
CA ILE A 328 27.63 -9.71 -9.81
C ILE A 328 27.89 -10.85 -10.80
N ILE A 329 26.82 -11.36 -11.42
CA ILE A 329 26.92 -12.45 -12.40
C ILE A 329 27.06 -11.94 -13.84
N SER A 330 26.51 -10.76 -14.13
CA SER A 330 26.69 -10.05 -15.40
C SER A 330 26.54 -8.55 -15.19
N ILE A 331 26.98 -7.76 -16.15
CA ILE A 331 26.82 -6.31 -16.13
C ILE A 331 26.59 -5.78 -17.54
N ALA A 332 25.63 -4.89 -17.70
CA ALA A 332 25.31 -4.26 -18.97
C ALA A 332 25.67 -2.76 -18.93
N PHE A 333 26.40 -2.28 -19.94
CA PHE A 333 26.77 -0.86 -20.11
C PHE A 333 26.08 -0.27 -21.34
N ASP A 334 25.54 0.92 -21.20
CA ASP A 334 25.14 1.73 -22.35
C ASP A 334 26.38 2.42 -22.94
N CYS A 335 26.76 1.99 -24.15
CA CYS A 335 27.89 2.55 -24.92
C CYS A 335 27.42 3.55 -25.99
N GLY A 336 26.15 3.94 -25.99
CA GLY A 336 25.53 4.86 -26.93
C GLY A 336 25.06 4.14 -28.22
N GLU A 337 25.99 3.57 -29.01
CA GLU A 337 25.67 2.86 -30.26
C GLU A 337 25.20 1.40 -30.02
N PHE A 338 25.54 0.81 -28.90
CA PHE A 338 25.18 -0.57 -28.49
C PHE A 338 25.19 -0.72 -26.99
N ILE A 339 24.52 -1.75 -26.52
CA ILE A 339 24.61 -2.18 -25.10
C ILE A 339 25.66 -3.28 -25.02
N ALA A 340 26.69 -3.07 -24.21
CA ALA A 340 27.71 -4.08 -23.92
C ALA A 340 27.26 -4.93 -22.73
N VAL A 341 27.19 -6.23 -22.90
CA VAL A 341 26.95 -7.18 -21.81
C VAL A 341 28.22 -7.98 -21.56
N VAL A 342 28.66 -8.02 -20.31
CA VAL A 342 29.84 -8.77 -19.89
C VAL A 342 29.45 -9.70 -18.74
N ASP A 343 29.57 -10.99 -18.97
CA ASP A 343 29.34 -12.01 -17.95
C ASP A 343 30.56 -12.20 -17.05
N ASN A 344 30.35 -12.47 -15.78
CA ASN A 344 31.42 -12.74 -14.81
C ASN A 344 32.02 -14.14 -15.02
N ASN A 345 32.55 -14.40 -16.21
CA ASN A 345 33.17 -15.66 -16.58
C ASN A 345 34.72 -15.59 -16.56
N SER A 346 35.28 -14.39 -16.41
CA SER A 346 36.74 -14.14 -16.42
C SER A 346 37.28 -13.92 -15.01
N PHE A 347 38.48 -14.41 -14.74
CA PHE A 347 39.22 -14.10 -13.51
C PHE A 347 39.58 -12.63 -13.36
N THR A 348 39.60 -11.87 -14.46
CA THR A 348 39.88 -10.43 -14.47
C THR A 348 38.66 -9.56 -14.24
N PHE A 349 37.44 -10.09 -14.33
CA PHE A 349 36.20 -9.33 -14.26
C PHE A 349 36.13 -8.42 -13.01
N ALA A 350 36.36 -8.99 -11.83
CA ALA A 350 36.31 -8.23 -10.58
C ALA A 350 37.37 -7.12 -10.51
N SER A 351 38.59 -7.35 -11.03
CA SER A 351 39.63 -6.35 -11.05
C SER A 351 39.37 -5.25 -12.06
N GLU A 352 38.87 -5.59 -13.24
CA GLU A 352 38.50 -4.63 -14.28
C GLU A 352 37.32 -3.75 -13.82
N LEU A 353 36.33 -4.35 -13.18
CA LEU A 353 35.24 -3.59 -12.59
C LEU A 353 35.73 -2.67 -11.45
N ALA A 354 36.64 -3.16 -10.60
CA ALA A 354 37.24 -2.34 -9.55
C ALA A 354 37.99 -1.13 -10.12
N ASP A 355 38.68 -1.26 -11.24
CA ASP A 355 39.34 -0.15 -11.93
C ASP A 355 38.33 0.90 -12.41
N ILE A 356 37.20 0.49 -12.98
CA ILE A 356 36.11 1.40 -13.38
C ILE A 356 35.52 2.11 -12.15
N LEU A 357 35.22 1.35 -11.09
CA LEU A 357 34.57 1.88 -9.90
C LEU A 357 35.49 2.81 -9.09
N SER A 358 36.81 2.57 -9.08
CA SER A 358 37.79 3.41 -8.38
C SER A 358 38.24 4.66 -9.14
N ASN A 359 37.82 4.80 -10.41
CA ASN A 359 38.17 5.96 -11.20
C ASN A 359 37.33 7.19 -10.82
N GLU A 360 37.96 8.17 -10.15
CA GLU A 360 37.30 9.39 -9.67
C GLU A 360 36.73 10.28 -10.77
N LYS A 361 37.26 10.17 -12.01
CA LYS A 361 36.86 11.02 -13.14
C LYS A 361 35.58 10.56 -13.81
N ILE A 362 35.14 9.32 -13.55
CA ILE A 362 33.95 8.75 -14.14
C ILE A 362 32.80 8.86 -13.13
N GLU A 363 31.70 9.51 -13.50
CA GLU A 363 30.45 9.43 -12.76
C GLU A 363 29.77 8.07 -13.05
N LYS A 364 29.44 7.31 -12.01
CA LYS A 364 28.77 6.01 -12.07
C LYS A 364 27.29 6.23 -11.95
N ILE A 365 26.55 5.92 -12.98
CA ILE A 365 25.08 6.03 -13.00
C ILE A 365 24.50 4.63 -13.11
N THR A 366 23.73 4.22 -12.12
CA THR A 366 23.23 2.86 -12.00
C THR A 366 21.83 2.80 -11.39
N CYS A 367 21.34 1.60 -11.09
CA CYS A 367 20.14 1.32 -10.31
C CYS A 367 20.53 0.38 -9.16
N ASP A 368 20.06 0.69 -7.93
CA ASP A 368 20.45 0.01 -6.69
C ASP A 368 21.96 0.07 -6.38
N ALA A 369 22.46 1.30 -6.22
CA ALA A 369 23.85 1.55 -5.84
C ALA A 369 24.21 0.91 -4.49
N LYS A 370 23.24 0.66 -3.60
CA LYS A 370 23.48 0.03 -2.31
C LYS A 370 24.02 -1.40 -2.46
N GLN A 371 23.45 -2.20 -3.36
CA GLN A 371 23.98 -3.54 -3.66
C GLN A 371 25.37 -3.48 -4.27
N LEU A 372 25.63 -2.48 -5.14
CA LEU A 372 26.96 -2.27 -5.72
C LEU A 372 28.01 -1.95 -4.61
N TYR A 373 27.66 -1.12 -3.63
CA TYR A 373 28.53 -0.84 -2.48
C TYR A 373 28.74 -2.11 -1.64
N SER A 374 27.73 -2.95 -1.43
CA SER A 374 27.88 -4.21 -0.69
C SER A 374 28.85 -5.15 -1.36
N TRP A 375 28.74 -5.29 -2.70
CA TRP A 375 29.69 -6.07 -3.49
C TRP A 375 31.13 -5.54 -3.36
N ALA A 376 31.28 -4.22 -3.40
CA ALA A 376 32.57 -3.56 -3.29
C ALA A 376 33.20 -3.75 -1.88
N PHE A 377 32.41 -3.59 -0.80
CA PHE A 377 32.89 -3.79 0.57
C PHE A 377 33.33 -5.22 0.83
N MET A 378 32.61 -6.21 0.33
CA MET A 378 32.99 -7.62 0.47
C MET A 378 34.30 -7.99 -0.22
N ARG A 379 34.77 -7.13 -1.18
CA ARG A 379 35.98 -7.35 -1.98
C ARG A 379 37.08 -6.34 -1.72
N ASP A 380 36.92 -5.49 -0.71
CA ASP A 380 37.83 -4.37 -0.40
C ASP A 380 38.05 -3.41 -1.57
N VAL A 381 37.04 -3.26 -2.43
CA VAL A 381 37.04 -2.32 -3.55
C VAL A 381 36.52 -0.96 -3.08
N ARG A 382 37.25 0.10 -3.39
CA ARG A 382 36.84 1.47 -3.07
C ARG A 382 36.19 2.13 -4.27
N ILE A 383 34.88 2.36 -4.19
CA ILE A 383 34.16 3.16 -5.19
C ILE A 383 34.49 4.62 -4.93
N LYS A 384 35.03 5.30 -5.95
CA LYS A 384 35.42 6.70 -5.86
C LYS A 384 34.69 7.55 -6.90
N GLY A 385 34.69 8.87 -6.69
CA GLY A 385 33.97 9.80 -7.54
C GLY A 385 32.46 9.79 -7.28
N LYS A 386 31.71 10.40 -8.16
CA LYS A 386 30.27 10.57 -8.04
C LYS A 386 29.55 9.27 -8.40
N VAL A 387 28.61 8.85 -7.56
CA VAL A 387 27.69 7.74 -7.81
C VAL A 387 26.27 8.29 -7.82
N SER A 388 25.52 7.92 -8.81
CA SER A 388 24.12 8.35 -9.02
C SER A 388 23.24 7.12 -9.21
N ASP A 389 22.12 7.09 -8.51
CA ASP A 389 21.19 5.97 -8.49
C ASP A 389 19.79 6.43 -8.91
N ILE A 390 19.31 5.89 -10.03
CA ILE A 390 17.99 6.25 -10.56
C ILE A 390 16.85 5.80 -9.65
N MET A 391 17.01 4.71 -8.90
CA MET A 391 16.01 4.22 -7.96
C MET A 391 15.80 5.23 -6.83
N ILE A 392 16.88 5.77 -6.28
CA ILE A 392 16.82 6.80 -5.24
C ILE A 392 16.25 8.10 -5.77
N ALA A 393 16.66 8.54 -6.95
CA ALA A 393 16.12 9.74 -7.59
C ALA A 393 14.61 9.60 -7.86
N GLY A 394 14.18 8.45 -8.36
CA GLY A 394 12.76 8.14 -8.55
C GLY A 394 11.96 8.15 -7.24
N TYR A 395 12.52 7.58 -6.18
CA TYR A 395 11.91 7.61 -4.85
C TYR A 395 11.74 9.03 -4.29
N ILE A 396 12.70 9.91 -4.48
CA ILE A 396 12.59 11.33 -4.07
C ILE A 396 11.43 12.01 -4.81
N LEU A 397 11.27 11.72 -6.10
CA LEU A 397 10.20 12.29 -6.92
C LEU A 397 8.82 11.71 -6.60
N ASN A 398 8.73 10.41 -6.29
CA ASN A 398 7.46 9.74 -5.97
C ASN A 398 7.64 8.64 -4.91
N PRO A 399 7.62 8.96 -3.61
CA PRO A 399 7.82 7.97 -2.54
C PRO A 399 6.65 6.98 -2.37
N SER A 400 5.63 7.06 -3.22
CA SER A 400 4.47 6.15 -3.21
C SER A 400 4.53 5.09 -4.29
N ALA A 401 5.50 5.16 -5.19
CA ALA A 401 5.68 4.19 -6.23
C ALA A 401 6.17 2.84 -5.67
N SER A 402 5.87 1.76 -6.37
CA SER A 402 6.26 0.39 -5.98
C SER A 402 7.48 -0.12 -6.73
N ASP A 403 7.94 0.62 -7.75
CA ASP A 403 9.04 0.26 -8.61
C ASP A 403 9.72 1.53 -9.13
N TYR A 404 11.04 1.53 -9.22
CA TYR A 404 11.89 2.63 -9.67
C TYR A 404 12.91 2.16 -10.70
N SER A 405 12.62 1.08 -11.43
CA SER A 405 13.50 0.58 -12.49
C SER A 405 13.70 1.62 -13.61
N PRO A 406 14.83 1.59 -14.32
CA PRO A 406 15.10 2.52 -15.42
C PRO A 406 14.01 2.54 -16.49
N VAL A 407 13.46 1.37 -16.84
CA VAL A 407 12.37 1.23 -17.82
C VAL A 407 11.13 1.97 -17.35
N ARG A 408 10.74 1.77 -16.08
CA ARG A 408 9.60 2.48 -15.51
C ARG A 408 9.83 3.98 -15.41
N MET A 409 11.04 4.40 -15.03
CA MET A 409 11.37 5.84 -14.97
C MET A 409 11.32 6.47 -16.36
N ALA A 410 11.80 5.76 -17.39
CA ALA A 410 11.66 6.21 -18.76
C ALA A 410 10.19 6.42 -19.16
N GLN A 411 9.32 5.45 -18.86
CA GLN A 411 7.90 5.54 -19.16
C GLN A 411 7.21 6.67 -18.38
N GLU A 412 7.49 6.81 -17.07
CA GLU A 412 6.85 7.81 -16.21
C GLU A 412 7.26 9.24 -16.59
N TYR A 413 8.52 9.46 -16.95
CA TYR A 413 9.05 10.78 -17.26
C TYR A 413 9.21 11.07 -18.78
N GLY A 414 8.64 10.21 -19.63
CA GLY A 414 8.59 10.43 -21.07
C GLY A 414 9.96 10.40 -21.76
N ALA A 415 10.87 9.53 -21.28
CA ALA A 415 12.10 9.21 -21.97
C ALA A 415 11.86 8.06 -22.97
N LEU A 416 12.70 8.00 -24.00
CA LEU A 416 12.72 6.86 -24.92
C LEU A 416 13.20 5.63 -24.16
N CYS A 417 12.49 4.53 -24.31
CA CYS A 417 12.95 3.21 -23.93
C CYS A 417 13.31 2.48 -25.25
N PRO A 418 14.61 2.36 -25.60
CA PRO A 418 15.00 1.73 -26.86
C PRO A 418 14.57 0.26 -26.90
N GLU A 419 14.23 -0.24 -28.08
CA GLU A 419 14.18 -1.68 -28.31
C GLU A 419 15.61 -2.22 -28.39
N ILE A 420 15.82 -3.42 -27.86
CA ILE A 420 17.11 -4.10 -27.92
C ILE A 420 17.02 -5.34 -28.81
N SER A 421 18.15 -5.72 -29.39
CA SER A 421 18.21 -6.80 -30.39
C SER A 421 17.97 -8.21 -29.83
N GLU A 422 17.92 -8.40 -28.52
CA GLU A 422 17.70 -9.69 -27.84
C GLU A 422 16.87 -9.54 -26.56
N GLU A 423 16.26 -10.61 -26.09
CA GLU A 423 15.55 -10.62 -24.80
C GLU A 423 16.54 -10.74 -23.62
N ASN A 424 16.98 -9.59 -23.11
CA ASN A 424 17.86 -9.48 -21.94
C ASN A 424 17.39 -8.32 -21.07
N GLU A 425 16.89 -8.64 -19.86
CA GLU A 425 16.30 -7.65 -18.95
C GLU A 425 17.34 -6.64 -18.45
N THR A 426 18.55 -7.08 -18.16
CA THR A 426 19.65 -6.24 -17.69
C THR A 426 20.09 -5.26 -18.78
N ALA A 427 20.21 -5.75 -20.02
CA ALA A 427 20.51 -4.91 -21.18
C ALA A 427 19.38 -3.90 -21.46
N LEU A 428 18.12 -4.30 -21.34
CA LEU A 428 16.97 -3.40 -21.50
C LEU A 428 16.97 -2.26 -20.46
N LYS A 429 17.26 -2.60 -19.20
CA LYS A 429 17.40 -1.61 -18.12
C LYS A 429 18.56 -0.65 -18.40
N ALA A 430 19.68 -1.16 -18.90
CA ALA A 430 20.84 -0.33 -19.26
C ALA A 430 20.52 0.61 -20.44
N ALA A 431 19.83 0.12 -21.48
CA ALA A 431 19.41 0.93 -22.62
C ALA A 431 18.45 2.06 -22.21
N ALA A 432 17.57 1.82 -21.25
CA ALA A 432 16.62 2.82 -20.75
C ALA A 432 17.27 3.83 -19.79
N LEU A 433 18.39 3.48 -19.14
CA LEU A 433 18.95 4.19 -18.00
C LEU A 433 19.37 5.62 -18.34
N ASN A 434 20.08 5.82 -19.45
CA ASN A 434 20.60 7.13 -19.85
C ASN A 434 19.47 8.11 -20.09
N GLY A 435 18.52 7.76 -20.97
CA GLY A 435 17.37 8.62 -21.28
C GLY A 435 16.48 8.91 -20.07
N ALA A 436 16.26 7.89 -19.22
CA ALA A 436 15.51 8.03 -17.98
C ALA A 436 16.22 8.95 -16.99
N TRP A 437 17.54 8.78 -16.80
CA TRP A 437 18.32 9.59 -15.87
C TRP A 437 18.28 11.09 -16.24
N GLU A 438 18.48 11.44 -17.51
CA GLU A 438 18.44 12.83 -17.96
C GLU A 438 17.09 13.51 -17.69
N LYS A 439 15.99 12.78 -17.78
CA LYS A 439 14.65 13.30 -17.44
C LYS A 439 14.42 13.42 -15.94
N VAL A 440 14.80 12.37 -15.21
CA VAL A 440 14.62 12.30 -13.76
C VAL A 440 15.45 13.37 -13.05
N ILE A 441 16.75 13.53 -13.42
CA ILE A 441 17.62 14.54 -12.78
C ILE A 441 17.15 15.97 -13.07
N LYS A 442 16.65 16.22 -14.26
CA LYS A 442 16.04 17.52 -14.59
C LYS A 442 14.83 17.81 -13.71
N GLN A 443 13.96 16.83 -13.48
CA GLN A 443 12.81 17.01 -12.60
C GLN A 443 13.21 17.21 -11.13
N ILE A 444 14.26 16.54 -10.67
CA ILE A 444 14.89 16.76 -9.35
C ILE A 444 15.38 18.20 -9.20
N GLU A 445 16.06 18.71 -10.25
CA GLU A 445 16.56 20.08 -10.30
C GLU A 445 15.41 21.11 -10.26
N GLU A 446 14.40 20.93 -11.11
CA GLU A 446 13.19 21.79 -11.13
C GLU A 446 12.45 21.81 -9.80
N ASN A 447 12.54 20.74 -9.03
CA ASN A 447 11.95 20.64 -7.70
C ASN A 447 12.83 21.19 -6.56
N ASP A 448 14.03 21.70 -6.86
CA ASP A 448 15.03 22.14 -5.86
C ASP A 448 15.43 21.02 -4.90
N GLN A 449 15.58 19.77 -5.41
CA GLN A 449 15.87 18.55 -4.63
C GLN A 449 17.27 17.99 -4.85
N LEU A 450 18.16 18.67 -5.59
CA LEU A 450 19.54 18.23 -5.79
C LEU A 450 20.32 18.05 -4.49
N PRO A 451 20.22 18.97 -3.49
CA PRO A 451 20.87 18.75 -2.19
C PRO A 451 20.34 17.52 -1.44
N LEU A 452 19.02 17.28 -1.49
CA LEU A 452 18.43 16.07 -0.89
C LEU A 452 19.02 14.81 -1.52
N LEU A 453 19.16 14.81 -2.85
CA LEU A 453 19.70 13.69 -3.60
C LEU A 453 21.19 13.45 -3.29
N TYR A 454 22.04 14.45 -3.46
CA TYR A 454 23.49 14.28 -3.45
C TYR A 454 24.14 14.46 -2.09
N ASP A 455 23.56 15.26 -1.20
CA ASP A 455 24.14 15.51 0.12
C ASP A 455 23.58 14.56 1.20
N ILE A 456 22.42 13.91 0.96
CA ILE A 456 21.76 13.07 1.93
C ILE A 456 21.59 11.64 1.40
N GLU A 457 20.80 11.44 0.32
CA GLU A 457 20.34 10.11 -0.05
C GLU A 457 21.41 9.27 -0.75
N MET A 458 22.17 9.85 -1.69
CA MET A 458 23.24 9.09 -2.36
C MET A 458 24.36 8.66 -1.43
N PRO A 459 24.91 9.54 -0.56
CA PRO A 459 25.91 9.11 0.41
C PRO A 459 25.38 8.07 1.39
N LEU A 460 24.12 8.17 1.76
CA LEU A 460 23.47 7.24 2.69
C LEU A 460 23.49 5.80 2.17
N SER A 461 23.35 5.56 0.87
CA SER A 461 23.41 4.21 0.28
C SER A 461 24.70 3.47 0.64
N LYS A 462 25.84 4.18 0.61
CA LYS A 462 27.15 3.65 1.04
C LYS A 462 27.16 3.30 2.53
N VAL A 463 26.59 4.17 3.37
CA VAL A 463 26.52 3.96 4.81
C VAL A 463 25.67 2.76 5.16
N LEU A 464 24.46 2.67 4.58
CA LEU A 464 23.55 1.54 4.81
C LEU A 464 24.17 0.22 4.36
N SER A 465 24.83 0.21 3.21
CA SER A 465 25.56 -0.95 2.72
C SER A 465 26.66 -1.39 3.70
N SER A 466 27.45 -0.45 4.21
CA SER A 466 28.49 -0.74 5.22
C SER A 466 27.89 -1.33 6.50
N MET A 467 26.75 -0.82 6.95
CA MET A 467 26.04 -1.33 8.12
C MET A 467 25.52 -2.76 7.89
N GLU A 468 24.92 -3.02 6.74
CA GLU A 468 24.43 -4.35 6.35
C GLU A 468 25.58 -5.38 6.28
N VAL A 469 26.68 -5.03 5.62
CA VAL A 469 27.85 -5.91 5.50
C VAL A 469 28.52 -6.15 6.86
N THR A 470 28.58 -5.15 7.73
CA THR A 470 29.12 -5.30 9.09
C THR A 470 28.22 -6.15 9.98
N GLY A 471 26.92 -5.93 9.94
CA GLY A 471 25.94 -6.62 10.78
C GLY A 471 26.07 -6.32 12.28
N PHE A 472 25.17 -6.86 13.10
CA PHE A 472 25.16 -6.71 14.55
C PHE A 472 25.41 -8.06 15.23
N LEU A 473 26.42 -8.13 16.10
CA LEU A 473 26.78 -9.37 16.81
C LEU A 473 25.72 -9.74 17.85
N VAL A 474 25.38 -11.03 17.90
CA VAL A 474 24.29 -11.53 18.76
C VAL A 474 24.76 -12.72 19.57
N ASP A 475 24.41 -12.72 20.85
CA ASP A 475 24.64 -13.87 21.74
C ASP A 475 23.57 -14.95 21.50
N ARG A 476 23.90 -15.90 20.65
CA ARG A 476 23.03 -17.03 20.26
C ARG A 476 22.62 -17.88 21.47
N GLU A 477 23.55 -18.15 22.39
CA GLU A 477 23.29 -19.02 23.53
C GLU A 477 22.29 -18.38 24.51
N SER A 478 22.47 -17.08 24.81
CA SER A 478 21.55 -16.34 25.65
C SER A 478 20.14 -16.23 25.04
N ILE A 479 20.01 -16.09 23.73
CA ILE A 479 18.71 -16.13 23.04
C ILE A 479 18.04 -17.51 23.22
N GLN A 480 18.79 -18.61 23.07
CA GLN A 480 18.27 -19.96 23.25
C GLN A 480 17.77 -20.19 24.67
N GLN A 481 18.59 -19.83 25.66
CA GLN A 481 18.23 -19.96 27.08
C GLN A 481 16.99 -19.14 27.42
N TYR A 482 16.91 -17.92 26.94
CA TYR A 482 15.74 -17.08 27.14
C TYR A 482 14.49 -17.64 26.45
N GLY A 483 14.64 -18.19 25.23
CA GLY A 483 13.56 -18.89 24.52
C GLY A 483 13.00 -20.07 25.33
N ALA A 484 13.86 -20.85 25.98
CA ALA A 484 13.45 -21.95 26.86
C ALA A 484 12.66 -21.45 28.09
N VAL A 485 13.11 -20.38 28.74
CA VAL A 485 12.40 -19.77 29.88
C VAL A 485 11.03 -19.24 29.44
N LEU A 486 10.92 -18.63 28.23
CA LEU A 486 9.63 -18.20 27.70
C LEU A 486 8.71 -19.39 27.41
N GLU A 487 9.25 -20.50 26.89
CA GLU A 487 8.48 -21.71 26.62
C GLU A 487 7.87 -22.34 27.87
N GLU A 488 8.62 -22.42 28.95
CA GLU A 488 8.11 -22.87 30.25
C GLU A 488 6.95 -22.00 30.74
N LYS A 489 7.09 -20.68 30.67
CA LYS A 489 6.02 -19.75 31.05
C LYS A 489 4.80 -19.87 30.14
N ILE A 490 4.99 -19.98 28.82
CA ILE A 490 3.92 -20.17 27.85
C ILE A 490 3.14 -21.45 28.16
N ASN A 491 3.83 -22.55 28.44
CA ASN A 491 3.22 -23.84 28.77
C ASN A 491 2.40 -23.76 30.07
N SER A 492 2.88 -23.06 31.10
CA SER A 492 2.11 -22.78 32.34
C SER A 492 0.83 -22.01 32.03
N LEU A 493 0.93 -20.92 31.25
CA LEU A 493 -0.24 -20.12 30.87
C LEU A 493 -1.25 -20.92 30.05
N VAL A 494 -0.79 -21.78 29.14
CA VAL A 494 -1.67 -22.66 28.35
C VAL A 494 -2.47 -23.57 29.27
N SER A 495 -1.80 -24.20 30.25
CA SER A 495 -2.46 -25.06 31.24
C SER A 495 -3.52 -24.30 32.02
N GLU A 496 -3.16 -23.12 32.56
CA GLU A 496 -4.11 -22.30 33.33
C GLU A 496 -5.30 -21.80 32.48
N ILE A 497 -5.05 -21.47 31.20
CA ILE A 497 -6.12 -21.06 30.29
C ILE A 497 -7.06 -22.23 29.99
N TYR A 498 -6.53 -23.46 29.79
CA TYR A 498 -7.36 -24.65 29.57
C TYR A 498 -8.16 -25.03 30.80
N ASP A 499 -7.59 -24.93 32.00
CA ASP A 499 -8.29 -25.18 33.25
C ASP A 499 -9.48 -24.22 33.43
N LEU A 500 -9.29 -22.92 33.14
CA LEU A 500 -10.37 -21.94 33.21
C LEU A 500 -11.38 -22.08 32.07
N ALA A 501 -10.96 -22.55 30.91
CA ALA A 501 -11.85 -22.80 29.79
C ALA A 501 -12.64 -24.10 29.93
N GLY A 502 -12.11 -25.07 30.71
CA GLY A 502 -12.66 -26.41 30.92
C GLY A 502 -12.51 -27.33 29.71
N GLU A 503 -11.64 -26.99 28.76
CA GLU A 503 -11.24 -27.78 27.59
C GLU A 503 -9.99 -27.23 26.91
N GLU A 504 -9.31 -28.09 26.13
CA GLU A 504 -8.21 -27.70 25.28
C GLU A 504 -8.72 -27.12 23.95
N PHE A 505 -8.10 -26.06 23.48
CA PHE A 505 -8.43 -25.43 22.21
C PHE A 505 -7.23 -24.64 21.65
N ASN A 506 -7.26 -24.28 20.38
CA ASN A 506 -6.21 -23.46 19.80
C ASN A 506 -6.41 -21.97 20.18
N ILE A 507 -5.65 -21.50 21.17
CA ILE A 507 -5.67 -20.12 21.69
C ILE A 507 -5.32 -19.10 20.58
N ASN A 508 -4.51 -19.51 19.58
CA ASN A 508 -4.14 -18.67 18.45
C ASN A 508 -5.22 -18.63 17.35
N SER A 509 -6.27 -19.45 17.44
CA SER A 509 -7.38 -19.40 16.49
C SER A 509 -8.44 -18.40 16.97
N PRO A 510 -8.61 -17.23 16.29
CA PRO A 510 -9.62 -16.26 16.68
C PRO A 510 -11.04 -16.81 16.76
N LYS A 511 -11.32 -17.82 15.91
CA LYS A 511 -12.64 -18.47 15.87
C LYS A 511 -12.87 -19.34 17.11
N GLN A 512 -11.93 -20.22 17.43
CA GLN A 512 -12.05 -21.08 18.61
C GLN A 512 -12.06 -20.27 19.89
N LEU A 513 -11.12 -19.31 20.01
CA LEU A 513 -11.07 -18.43 21.16
C LEU A 513 -12.37 -17.62 21.32
N GLY A 514 -12.94 -17.12 20.22
CA GLY A 514 -14.23 -16.41 20.25
C GLY A 514 -15.39 -17.30 20.74
N THR A 515 -15.44 -18.56 20.31
CA THR A 515 -16.42 -19.55 20.79
C THR A 515 -16.26 -19.81 22.29
N ILE A 516 -15.03 -20.05 22.76
CA ILE A 516 -14.76 -20.29 24.20
C ILE A 516 -15.16 -19.07 25.04
N LEU A 517 -14.67 -17.88 24.70
CA LEU A 517 -14.91 -16.70 25.54
C LEU A 517 -16.38 -16.25 25.54
N PHE A 518 -17.00 -16.17 24.35
CA PHE A 518 -18.29 -15.50 24.20
C PHE A 518 -19.49 -16.44 24.17
N GLU A 519 -19.32 -17.71 23.78
CA GLU A 519 -20.43 -18.69 23.73
C GLU A 519 -20.39 -19.62 24.93
N LYS A 520 -19.21 -20.17 25.29
CA LYS A 520 -19.11 -21.13 26.40
C LYS A 520 -19.05 -20.46 27.77
N LEU A 521 -18.12 -19.50 27.90
CA LEU A 521 -17.94 -18.77 29.19
C LEU A 521 -18.88 -17.57 29.34
N GLY A 522 -19.62 -17.18 28.27
CA GLY A 522 -20.64 -16.16 28.33
C GLY A 522 -20.14 -14.73 28.54
N LEU A 523 -18.90 -14.42 28.18
CA LEU A 523 -18.37 -13.06 28.31
C LEU A 523 -19.14 -12.06 27.41
N PRO A 524 -19.27 -10.79 27.81
CA PRO A 524 -20.01 -9.80 27.03
C PRO A 524 -19.29 -9.50 25.70
N ALA A 525 -19.94 -9.78 24.57
CA ALA A 525 -19.42 -9.55 23.23
C ALA A 525 -19.67 -8.11 22.77
N LYS A 526 -18.63 -7.26 22.77
CA LYS A 526 -18.73 -5.85 22.33
C LYS A 526 -18.78 -5.70 20.79
N LYS A 527 -18.27 -6.66 20.02
CA LYS A 527 -18.18 -6.54 18.54
C LYS A 527 -18.26 -7.90 17.88
N LYS A 528 -19.26 -8.07 17.00
CA LYS A 528 -19.37 -9.22 16.09
C LYS A 528 -18.83 -8.86 14.72
N THR A 529 -18.01 -9.71 14.13
CA THR A 529 -17.51 -9.58 12.77
C THR A 529 -18.28 -10.53 11.83
N LYS A 530 -18.11 -10.40 10.52
CA LYS A 530 -18.72 -11.32 9.54
C LYS A 530 -18.28 -12.78 9.71
N SER A 531 -17.12 -13.01 10.35
CA SER A 531 -16.52 -14.33 10.59
C SER A 531 -16.64 -14.82 12.03
N GLY A 532 -17.35 -14.12 12.92
CA GLY A 532 -17.51 -14.48 14.32
C GLY A 532 -17.25 -13.32 15.28
N TYR A 533 -16.85 -13.65 16.51
CA TYR A 533 -16.54 -12.64 17.52
C TYR A 533 -15.13 -12.06 17.32
N SER A 534 -14.96 -10.77 17.55
CA SER A 534 -13.65 -10.14 17.54
C SER A 534 -12.89 -10.47 18.82
N THR A 535 -11.67 -11.00 18.66
CA THR A 535 -10.73 -11.27 19.75
C THR A 535 -9.43 -10.46 19.61
N ASN A 536 -9.53 -9.24 19.01
CA ASN A 536 -8.39 -8.33 18.93
C ASN A 536 -8.00 -7.78 20.31
N ALA A 537 -6.79 -7.22 20.41
CA ALA A 537 -6.25 -6.74 21.68
C ALA A 537 -7.19 -5.76 22.38
N ASP A 538 -7.71 -4.74 21.67
CA ASP A 538 -8.60 -3.71 22.23
C ASP A 538 -9.86 -4.29 22.89
N VAL A 539 -10.43 -5.35 22.28
CA VAL A 539 -11.61 -6.03 22.84
C VAL A 539 -11.25 -6.81 24.09
N LEU A 540 -10.13 -7.52 24.08
CA LEU A 540 -9.66 -8.32 25.19
C LEU A 540 -9.17 -7.44 26.35
N GLU A 541 -8.42 -6.40 26.11
CA GLU A 541 -7.97 -5.44 27.12
C GLU A 541 -9.15 -4.81 27.88
N GLY A 542 -10.23 -4.53 27.17
CA GLY A 542 -11.46 -4.02 27.80
C GLY A 542 -12.21 -5.05 28.65
N LEU A 543 -11.87 -6.33 28.59
CA LEU A 543 -12.45 -7.41 29.37
C LEU A 543 -11.50 -7.93 30.47
N ALA A 544 -10.20 -7.70 30.30
CA ALA A 544 -9.15 -8.22 31.20
C ALA A 544 -9.36 -7.88 32.68
N PRO A 545 -9.82 -6.68 33.09
CA PRO A 545 -10.04 -6.35 34.50
C PRO A 545 -11.07 -7.23 35.19
N ASP A 546 -12.08 -7.70 34.47
CA ASP A 546 -13.22 -8.44 35.02
C ASP A 546 -13.10 -9.96 34.84
N TYR A 547 -12.23 -10.43 33.92
CA TYR A 547 -12.12 -11.84 33.54
C TYR A 547 -10.66 -12.33 33.53
N PRO A 548 -10.22 -13.10 34.56
CA PRO A 548 -8.82 -13.57 34.69
C PRO A 548 -8.32 -14.34 33.47
N ILE A 549 -9.15 -15.18 32.85
CA ILE A 549 -8.76 -15.90 31.62
C ILE A 549 -8.32 -14.97 30.48
N VAL A 550 -8.92 -13.78 30.37
CA VAL A 550 -8.59 -12.81 29.33
C VAL A 550 -7.22 -12.21 29.58
N SER A 551 -6.86 -11.92 30.84
CA SER A 551 -5.53 -11.45 31.21
C SER A 551 -4.46 -12.49 30.87
N LEU A 552 -4.70 -13.76 31.17
CA LEU A 552 -3.79 -14.87 30.83
C LEU A 552 -3.63 -15.03 29.31
N ILE A 553 -4.71 -14.88 28.54
CA ILE A 553 -4.66 -14.93 27.07
C ILE A 553 -3.85 -13.78 26.50
N LEU A 554 -3.97 -12.56 27.01
CA LEU A 554 -3.16 -11.40 26.60
C LEU A 554 -1.68 -11.61 26.91
N GLU A 555 -1.37 -12.14 28.11
CA GLU A 555 0.00 -12.48 28.49
C GLU A 555 0.56 -13.60 27.62
N TYR A 556 -0.19 -14.69 27.42
CA TYR A 556 0.17 -15.75 26.49
C TYR A 556 0.51 -15.24 25.10
N ARG A 557 -0.36 -14.40 24.51
CA ARG A 557 -0.11 -13.83 23.19
C ARG A 557 1.16 -12.98 23.13
N THR A 558 1.42 -12.23 24.18
CA THR A 558 2.63 -11.40 24.29
C THR A 558 3.88 -12.28 24.33
N LEU A 559 3.92 -13.28 25.20
CA LEU A 559 5.07 -14.17 25.34
C LEU A 559 5.25 -15.08 24.11
N ALA A 560 4.17 -15.60 23.54
CA ALA A 560 4.21 -16.43 22.33
C ALA A 560 4.76 -15.63 21.13
N LYS A 561 4.35 -14.37 20.99
CA LYS A 561 4.89 -13.49 19.94
C LYS A 561 6.36 -13.18 20.18
N LEU A 562 6.77 -12.90 21.41
CA LEU A 562 8.16 -12.66 21.75
C LEU A 562 9.02 -13.87 21.42
N LYS A 563 8.61 -15.07 21.85
CA LYS A 563 9.34 -16.31 21.55
C LYS A 563 9.44 -16.56 20.05
N SER A 564 8.31 -16.60 19.35
CA SER A 564 8.29 -16.94 17.93
C SER A 564 9.02 -15.94 17.04
N THR A 565 8.90 -14.64 17.32
CA THR A 565 9.47 -13.59 16.47
C THR A 565 10.91 -13.30 16.83
N TYR A 566 11.21 -13.13 18.14
CA TYR A 566 12.50 -12.61 18.57
C TYR A 566 13.45 -13.67 19.13
N CYS A 567 12.97 -14.84 19.58
CA CYS A 567 13.88 -15.93 19.92
C CYS A 567 14.04 -16.88 18.70
N ASP A 568 12.98 -17.52 18.28
CA ASP A 568 13.04 -18.53 17.20
C ASP A 568 13.32 -17.87 15.82
N GLY A 569 12.76 -16.68 15.59
CA GLY A 569 12.93 -15.93 14.35
C GLY A 569 14.32 -15.37 14.17
N LEU A 570 14.87 -14.69 15.20
CA LEU A 570 16.22 -14.12 15.12
C LEU A 570 17.31 -15.18 14.99
N GLN A 571 17.17 -16.34 15.66
CA GLN A 571 18.15 -17.43 15.55
C GLN A 571 18.36 -17.91 14.12
N LYS A 572 17.32 -17.86 13.29
CA LYS A 572 17.38 -18.26 11.87
C LYS A 572 18.12 -17.25 11.01
N CYS A 573 18.19 -16.00 11.48
CA CYS A 573 18.84 -14.89 10.79
C CYS A 573 20.29 -14.68 11.21
N ILE A 574 20.79 -15.44 12.19
CA ILE A 574 22.19 -15.30 12.63
C ILE A 574 23.08 -16.00 11.60
N ALA A 575 23.93 -15.22 10.94
CA ALA A 575 24.88 -15.69 9.95
C ALA A 575 26.05 -16.50 10.59
N PRO A 576 26.90 -17.16 9.79
CA PRO A 576 28.04 -17.96 10.29
C PRO A 576 29.06 -17.16 11.12
N ASP A 577 29.16 -15.86 10.92
CA ASP A 577 30.02 -14.95 11.69
C ASP A 577 29.43 -14.54 13.05
N GLY A 578 28.24 -15.04 13.39
CA GLY A 578 27.51 -14.75 14.61
C GLY A 578 26.75 -13.42 14.59
N ARG A 579 26.65 -12.75 13.43
CA ARG A 579 25.98 -11.48 13.29
C ARG A 579 24.65 -11.60 12.56
N ILE A 580 23.78 -10.62 12.74
CA ILE A 580 22.55 -10.44 12.00
C ILE A 580 22.79 -9.30 11.00
N HIS A 581 22.62 -9.60 9.72
CA HIS A 581 22.73 -8.67 8.59
C HIS A 581 21.34 -8.28 8.11
N SER A 582 20.70 -7.39 8.86
CA SER A 582 19.35 -6.91 8.50
C SER A 582 19.41 -6.02 7.28
N THR A 583 18.46 -6.19 6.37
CA THR A 583 18.32 -5.30 5.20
C THR A 583 17.71 -3.95 5.62
N LEU A 584 18.38 -2.87 5.27
CA LEU A 584 17.98 -1.49 5.56
C LEU A 584 17.41 -0.84 4.29
N ASN A 585 16.09 -0.73 4.20
CA ASN A 585 15.42 -0.24 3.00
C ASN A 585 15.33 1.28 3.00
N GLN A 586 15.90 1.90 1.96
CA GLN A 586 15.94 3.35 1.80
C GLN A 586 14.71 3.91 1.10
N THR A 587 14.02 3.12 0.28
CA THR A 587 12.99 3.58 -0.67
C THR A 587 11.57 3.11 -0.36
N GLU A 588 11.33 2.49 0.82
CA GLU A 588 10.01 1.91 1.13
C GLU A 588 9.06 2.87 1.84
N THR A 589 9.57 3.76 2.69
CA THR A 589 8.69 4.58 3.51
C THR A 589 8.32 5.89 2.84
N LYS A 590 7.07 6.31 2.99
CA LYS A 590 6.59 7.58 2.41
C LYS A 590 7.07 8.83 3.16
N THR A 591 7.72 8.67 4.30
CA THR A 591 8.19 9.76 5.16
C THR A 591 9.69 10.01 5.05
N GLY A 592 10.42 9.19 4.31
CA GLY A 592 11.88 9.24 4.28
C GLY A 592 12.58 8.43 5.37
N ARG A 593 11.83 7.80 6.30
CA ARG A 593 12.43 6.91 7.29
C ARG A 593 13.02 5.67 6.62
N ILE A 594 14.08 5.12 7.19
CA ILE A 594 14.62 3.82 6.81
C ILE A 594 13.72 2.75 7.42
N SER A 595 13.44 1.68 6.70
CA SER A 595 12.81 0.49 7.26
C SER A 595 13.81 -0.67 7.31
N SER A 596 13.55 -1.65 8.17
CA SER A 596 14.40 -2.81 8.36
C SER A 596 13.60 -4.08 8.08
N THR A 597 14.19 -5.00 7.32
CA THR A 597 13.60 -6.31 7.00
C THR A 597 14.66 -7.41 7.14
N GLU A 598 14.23 -8.63 7.31
CA GLU A 598 15.04 -9.85 7.31
C GLU A 598 16.25 -9.85 8.28
N PRO A 599 16.05 -9.65 9.61
CA PRO A 599 14.80 -9.40 10.32
C PRO A 599 14.50 -7.90 10.53
N ASN A 600 13.27 -7.55 10.89
CA ASN A 600 12.96 -6.19 11.28
C ASN A 600 13.41 -5.91 12.71
N LEU A 601 14.60 -5.33 12.88
CA LEU A 601 15.18 -4.98 14.18
C LEU A 601 14.55 -3.72 14.79
N GLN A 602 13.92 -2.86 13.98
CA GLN A 602 13.28 -1.62 14.46
C GLN A 602 11.99 -1.90 15.26
N ASN A 603 11.45 -3.12 15.17
CA ASN A 603 10.24 -3.54 15.90
C ASN A 603 10.54 -4.25 17.23
N ILE A 604 11.79 -4.33 17.67
CA ILE A 604 12.13 -4.89 18.98
C ILE A 604 11.47 -4.04 20.06
N PRO A 605 10.63 -4.64 20.96
CA PRO A 605 9.87 -3.88 21.94
C PRO A 605 10.78 -3.14 22.91
N VAL A 606 10.56 -1.85 23.09
CA VAL A 606 11.37 -1.00 23.98
C VAL A 606 10.66 -0.64 25.28
N ARG A 607 9.31 -0.69 25.29
CA ARG A 607 8.50 -0.20 26.41
C ARG A 607 8.21 -1.25 27.49
N THR A 608 8.21 -2.53 27.13
CA THR A 608 7.92 -3.61 28.08
C THR A 608 9.20 -4.12 28.73
N PRO A 609 9.18 -4.50 30.02
CA PRO A 609 10.32 -5.09 30.69
C PRO A 609 10.87 -6.32 29.95
N VAL A 610 9.97 -7.18 29.49
CA VAL A 610 10.30 -8.40 28.74
C VAL A 610 10.96 -8.08 27.38
N GLY A 611 10.47 -7.04 26.67
CA GLY A 611 11.06 -6.60 25.41
C GLY A 611 12.45 -5.97 25.59
N ARG A 612 12.72 -5.30 26.73
CA ARG A 612 14.04 -4.75 27.05
C ARG A 612 15.09 -5.85 27.22
N GLU A 613 14.73 -7.00 27.77
CA GLU A 613 15.62 -8.14 27.93
C GLU A 613 16.22 -8.61 26.60
N LEU A 614 15.47 -8.49 25.49
CA LEU A 614 15.95 -8.87 24.15
C LEU A 614 17.18 -8.07 23.71
N ARG A 615 17.34 -6.85 24.19
CA ARG A 615 18.49 -5.99 23.86
C ARG A 615 19.79 -6.46 24.50
N LYS A 616 19.73 -7.31 25.54
CA LYS A 616 20.90 -7.91 26.15
C LYS A 616 21.62 -8.88 25.23
N PHE A 617 20.92 -9.41 24.25
CA PHE A 617 21.46 -10.39 23.31
C PHE A 617 22.24 -9.75 22.16
N PHE A 618 22.08 -8.45 21.96
CA PHE A 618 22.87 -7.68 20.99
C PHE A 618 24.09 -7.13 21.70
N ILE A 619 25.26 -7.67 21.37
CA ILE A 619 26.49 -7.45 22.12
C ILE A 619 27.60 -6.86 21.24
N ALA A 620 28.56 -6.21 21.89
CA ALA A 620 29.79 -5.78 21.22
C ALA A 620 30.71 -6.98 21.00
N LYS A 621 31.52 -6.92 19.93
CA LYS A 621 32.63 -7.85 19.74
C LYS A 621 33.63 -7.78 20.93
N GLU A 622 34.31 -8.86 21.19
CA GLU A 622 35.35 -8.89 22.23
C GLU A 622 36.40 -7.79 22.02
N GLY A 623 36.75 -7.06 23.09
CA GLY A 623 37.62 -5.88 23.03
C GLY A 623 36.94 -4.60 22.49
N CYS A 624 35.66 -4.65 22.22
CA CYS A 624 34.85 -3.52 21.78
C CYS A 624 33.75 -3.16 22.79
N VAL A 625 33.17 -2.00 22.59
CA VAL A 625 31.95 -1.51 23.26
C VAL A 625 30.95 -1.02 22.21
N LEU A 626 29.68 -1.01 22.56
CA LEU A 626 28.64 -0.30 21.82
C LEU A 626 28.58 1.13 22.33
N VAL A 627 28.64 2.08 21.43
CA VAL A 627 28.35 3.50 21.70
C VAL A 627 27.02 3.82 21.08
N ASP A 628 26.06 4.10 21.95
CA ASP A 628 24.66 4.42 21.60
C ASP A 628 24.45 5.92 21.77
N ALA A 629 23.84 6.54 20.77
CA ALA A 629 23.47 7.94 20.81
C ALA A 629 22.03 8.12 20.31
N ASP A 630 21.19 8.73 21.15
CA ASP A 630 19.76 8.95 20.88
C ASP A 630 19.44 10.44 20.89
N TYR A 631 18.71 10.92 19.89
CA TYR A 631 18.25 12.30 19.89
C TYR A 631 17.21 12.56 20.98
N SER A 632 17.44 13.57 21.77
CA SER A 632 16.45 14.01 22.75
C SER A 632 15.33 14.76 22.09
N GLN A 633 14.16 14.11 21.93
CA GLN A 633 12.88 14.69 21.48
C GLN A 633 12.96 15.40 20.12
N ILE A 634 13.62 14.81 19.12
CA ILE A 634 13.91 15.44 17.83
C ILE A 634 12.63 15.97 17.14
N GLU A 635 11.52 15.21 17.14
CA GLU A 635 10.29 15.62 16.48
C GLU A 635 9.67 16.90 17.08
N LEU A 636 9.75 17.07 18.42
CA LEU A 636 9.28 18.29 19.08
C LEU A 636 10.21 19.47 18.83
N ARG A 637 11.53 19.24 18.73
CA ARG A 637 12.50 20.27 18.34
C ARG A 637 12.29 20.71 16.90
N VAL A 638 12.07 19.79 15.99
CA VAL A 638 11.71 20.06 14.59
C VAL A 638 10.37 20.82 14.51
N LEU A 639 9.36 20.40 15.27
CA LEU A 639 8.07 21.10 15.32
C LEU A 639 8.26 22.54 15.77
N SER A 640 9.01 22.79 16.85
CA SER A 640 9.23 24.13 17.38
C SER A 640 9.93 25.04 16.37
N ASP A 641 10.88 24.52 15.62
CA ASP A 641 11.62 25.27 14.58
C ASP A 641 10.72 25.58 13.37
N ILE A 642 10.02 24.56 12.83
CA ILE A 642 9.13 24.75 11.65
C ILE A 642 7.94 25.65 12.00
N ALA A 643 7.36 25.49 13.18
CA ALA A 643 6.25 26.33 13.66
C ALA A 643 6.70 27.74 14.07
N ASN A 644 8.01 27.96 14.19
CA ASN A 644 8.60 29.18 14.71
C ASN A 644 7.97 29.59 16.06
N ASP A 645 7.76 28.61 16.96
CA ASP A 645 7.15 28.86 18.27
C ASP A 645 8.22 29.30 19.27
N GLU A 646 8.28 30.59 19.56
CA GLU A 646 9.31 31.17 20.42
C GLU A 646 9.31 30.58 21.84
N THR A 647 8.14 30.20 22.36
CA THR A 647 8.03 29.59 23.69
C THR A 647 8.70 28.22 23.73
N MET A 648 8.43 27.38 22.74
CA MET A 648 9.07 26.07 22.62
C MET A 648 10.57 26.19 22.32
N ILE A 649 10.94 27.11 21.42
CA ILE A 649 12.36 27.36 21.06
C ILE A 649 13.15 27.77 22.29
N SER A 650 12.62 28.72 23.07
CA SER A 650 13.27 29.18 24.30
C SER A 650 13.41 28.08 25.33
N ALA A 651 12.35 27.32 25.56
CA ALA A 651 12.37 26.20 26.51
C ALA A 651 13.46 25.17 26.14
N PHE A 652 13.52 24.74 24.89
CA PHE A 652 14.53 23.79 24.45
C PHE A 652 15.97 24.34 24.53
N ASN A 653 16.16 25.61 24.19
CA ASN A 653 17.50 26.23 24.22
C ASN A 653 18.01 26.47 25.64
N ASN A 654 17.10 26.67 26.62
CA ASN A 654 17.40 26.76 28.03
C ASN A 654 17.65 25.40 28.69
N GLY A 655 17.31 24.30 28.02
CA GLY A 655 17.41 22.94 28.58
C GLY A 655 16.22 22.56 29.48
N ASP A 656 15.11 23.27 29.36
CA ASP A 656 13.90 22.98 30.15
C ASP A 656 13.21 21.69 29.71
N ASP A 657 12.58 20.98 30.63
CA ASP A 657 11.75 19.82 30.28
C ASP A 657 10.41 20.25 29.67
N ILE A 658 10.30 20.19 28.35
CA ILE A 658 9.09 20.59 27.61
C ILE A 658 7.83 19.86 28.07
N HIS A 659 7.94 18.62 28.56
CA HIS A 659 6.78 17.88 29.06
C HIS A 659 6.30 18.43 30.40
N THR A 660 7.22 18.88 31.27
CA THR A 660 6.91 19.53 32.53
C THR A 660 6.32 20.91 32.28
N ILE A 661 6.88 21.68 31.34
CA ILE A 661 6.30 22.98 30.94
C ILE A 661 4.89 22.77 30.38
N THR A 662 4.71 21.84 29.45
CA THR A 662 3.37 21.53 28.92
C THR A 662 2.40 21.14 30.04
N ALA A 663 2.83 20.31 31.00
CA ALA A 663 1.99 19.92 32.14
C ALA A 663 1.60 21.13 32.99
N SER A 664 2.57 21.99 33.33
CA SER A 664 2.32 23.23 34.08
C SER A 664 1.23 24.09 33.40
N GLN A 665 1.31 24.26 32.10
CA GLN A 665 0.35 25.07 31.33
C GLN A 665 -1.01 24.39 31.15
N VAL A 666 -1.02 23.11 30.77
CA VAL A 666 -2.24 22.34 30.54
C VAL A 666 -3.07 22.18 31.82
N PHE A 667 -2.39 21.97 32.95
CA PHE A 667 -3.06 21.80 34.25
C PHE A 667 -3.16 23.11 35.04
N ASN A 668 -2.62 24.20 34.52
CA ASN A 668 -2.58 25.53 35.16
C ASN A 668 -2.00 25.47 36.58
N MET A 669 -0.79 24.92 36.68
CA MET A 669 -0.06 24.75 37.94
C MET A 669 1.40 25.24 37.80
N PRO A 670 2.04 25.69 38.90
CA PRO A 670 3.46 25.96 38.89
C PRO A 670 4.30 24.74 38.47
N VAL A 671 5.43 24.96 37.84
CA VAL A 671 6.31 23.89 37.33
C VAL A 671 6.72 22.93 38.44
N GLU A 672 6.99 23.46 39.67
CA GLU A 672 7.39 22.70 40.83
C GLU A 672 6.27 21.80 41.40
N ALA A 673 5.02 22.08 41.05
CA ALA A 673 3.86 21.32 41.48
C ALA A 673 3.47 20.20 40.48
N VAL A 674 4.15 20.10 39.37
CA VAL A 674 3.86 19.08 38.33
C VAL A 674 4.24 17.69 38.85
N THR A 675 3.23 16.83 38.94
CA THR A 675 3.45 15.43 39.32
C THR A 675 3.95 14.57 38.18
N PRO A 676 4.61 13.41 38.43
CA PRO A 676 5.02 12.48 37.39
C PRO A 676 3.87 12.03 36.48
N LEU A 677 2.66 11.86 37.02
CA LEU A 677 1.47 11.50 36.27
C LEU A 677 1.05 12.63 35.31
N MET A 678 1.06 13.88 35.77
CA MET A 678 0.75 15.05 34.94
C MET A 678 1.77 15.20 33.82
N ARG A 679 3.07 15.05 34.12
CA ARG A 679 4.13 15.04 33.12
C ARG A 679 3.95 13.94 32.08
N SER A 680 3.57 12.73 32.51
CA SER A 680 3.29 11.61 31.60
C SER A 680 2.08 11.89 30.69
N ARG A 681 1.01 12.48 31.22
CA ARG A 681 -0.15 12.90 30.42
C ARG A 681 0.22 14.00 29.43
N ALA A 682 0.99 14.99 29.86
CA ALA A 682 1.48 16.06 28.98
C ALA A 682 2.39 15.51 27.88
N LYS A 683 3.22 14.49 28.18
CA LYS A 683 3.99 13.78 27.16
C LYS A 683 3.09 13.17 26.08
N ALA A 684 2.00 12.52 26.46
CA ALA A 684 1.02 11.98 25.52
C ALA A 684 0.33 13.08 24.69
N VAL A 685 0.03 14.23 25.32
CA VAL A 685 -0.50 15.41 24.60
C VAL A 685 0.50 15.93 23.57
N ASN A 686 1.77 16.13 23.96
CA ASN A 686 2.82 16.62 23.07
C ASN A 686 2.98 15.75 21.82
N PHE A 687 3.14 14.45 22.00
CA PHE A 687 3.24 13.51 20.89
C PHE A 687 1.93 13.38 20.11
N GLY A 688 0.80 13.35 20.82
CA GLY A 688 -0.50 13.29 20.19
C GLY A 688 -0.75 14.45 19.23
N ILE A 689 -0.35 15.66 19.58
CA ILE A 689 -0.48 16.86 18.72
C ILE A 689 0.39 16.70 17.46
N VAL A 690 1.64 16.27 17.60
CA VAL A 690 2.53 15.99 16.45
C VAL A 690 1.87 14.99 15.48
N TYR A 691 1.22 13.95 16.01
CA TYR A 691 0.55 12.93 15.21
C TYR A 691 -0.89 13.29 14.80
N GLY A 692 -1.37 14.49 15.16
CA GLY A 692 -2.72 14.96 14.81
C GLY A 692 -3.82 14.18 15.51
N ILE A 693 -3.61 13.79 16.78
CA ILE A 693 -4.58 13.02 17.57
C ILE A 693 -5.84 13.87 17.84
N GLY A 694 -7.01 13.24 17.77
CA GLY A 694 -8.27 13.85 18.19
C GLY A 694 -8.56 13.62 19.68
N ALA A 695 -9.44 14.46 20.25
CA ALA A 695 -9.82 14.38 21.66
C ALA A 695 -10.36 13.00 22.11
N PHE A 696 -11.00 12.26 21.21
CA PHE A 696 -11.49 10.90 21.50
C PHE A 696 -10.35 9.92 21.76
N SER A 697 -9.35 9.88 20.87
CA SER A 697 -8.20 8.97 21.00
C SER A 697 -7.32 9.39 22.18
N LEU A 698 -7.04 10.69 22.33
CA LEU A 698 -6.27 11.19 23.48
C LEU A 698 -6.93 10.82 24.82
N ALA A 699 -8.26 10.96 24.92
CA ALA A 699 -9.01 10.59 26.13
C ALA A 699 -8.80 9.12 26.51
N HIS A 700 -8.81 8.24 25.51
CA HIS A 700 -8.57 6.81 25.71
C HIS A 700 -7.12 6.56 26.17
N ASP A 701 -6.14 7.21 25.55
CA ASP A 701 -4.71 6.98 25.80
C ASP A 701 -4.26 7.41 27.20
N ILE A 702 -4.85 8.49 27.72
CA ILE A 702 -4.47 9.04 29.04
C ILE A 702 -5.51 8.79 30.14
N GLY A 703 -6.58 8.04 29.84
CA GLY A 703 -7.60 7.64 30.84
C GLY A 703 -8.39 8.82 31.40
N VAL A 704 -8.83 9.76 30.53
CA VAL A 704 -9.65 10.92 30.92
C VAL A 704 -10.92 11.00 30.08
N THR A 705 -11.83 11.90 30.42
CA THR A 705 -13.02 12.16 29.60
C THR A 705 -12.66 12.88 28.29
N ARG A 706 -13.48 12.72 27.25
CA ARG A 706 -13.29 13.42 25.98
C ARG A 706 -13.26 14.95 26.14
N ALA A 707 -14.07 15.48 27.08
CA ALA A 707 -14.12 16.91 27.35
C ALA A 707 -12.81 17.41 27.97
N GLU A 708 -12.20 16.65 28.87
CA GLU A 708 -10.91 16.96 29.46
C GLU A 708 -9.80 16.88 28.41
N ALA A 709 -9.78 15.84 27.56
CA ALA A 709 -8.82 15.72 26.46
C ALA A 709 -8.92 16.89 25.49
N ASP A 710 -10.13 17.35 25.15
CA ASP A 710 -10.35 18.52 24.30
C ASP A 710 -9.83 19.80 24.96
N LYS A 711 -10.04 19.96 26.28
CA LYS A 711 -9.48 21.08 27.05
C LYS A 711 -7.94 21.06 27.05
N TYR A 712 -7.33 19.89 27.14
CA TYR A 712 -5.86 19.74 27.08
C TYR A 712 -5.30 20.13 25.72
N ILE A 713 -5.91 19.66 24.62
CA ILE A 713 -5.52 20.03 23.26
C ILE A 713 -5.64 21.54 23.06
N LYS A 714 -6.76 22.14 23.45
CA LYS A 714 -6.98 23.58 23.32
C LYS A 714 -6.03 24.41 24.18
N GLY A 715 -5.77 23.99 25.40
CA GLY A 715 -4.80 24.63 26.30
C GLY A 715 -3.40 24.61 25.72
N TYR A 716 -2.98 23.48 25.18
CA TYR A 716 -1.69 23.31 24.48
C TYR A 716 -1.57 24.29 23.29
N LEU A 717 -2.53 24.26 22.38
CA LEU A 717 -2.52 25.10 21.17
C LEU A 717 -2.63 26.60 21.49
N HIS A 718 -3.28 26.95 22.59
CA HIS A 718 -3.33 28.33 23.06
C HIS A 718 -1.97 28.79 23.59
N HIS A 719 -1.27 27.96 24.32
CA HIS A 719 0.05 28.27 24.88
C HIS A 719 1.13 28.28 23.79
N PHE A 720 1.11 27.31 22.90
CA PHE A 720 2.01 27.20 21.76
C PHE A 720 1.33 27.69 20.48
N SER A 721 1.14 29.01 20.39
CA SER A 721 0.37 29.64 19.30
C SER A 721 1.02 29.49 17.92
N GLY A 722 2.35 29.40 17.87
CA GLY A 722 3.09 29.09 16.65
C GLY A 722 2.73 27.71 16.10
N VAL A 723 2.58 26.73 16.97
CA VAL A 723 2.16 25.39 16.60
C VAL A 723 0.73 25.38 16.06
N ASP A 724 -0.22 26.08 16.71
CA ASP A 724 -1.60 26.19 16.21
C ASP A 724 -1.65 26.81 14.81
N SER A 725 -0.90 27.89 14.61
CA SER A 725 -0.80 28.56 13.31
C SER A 725 -0.21 27.63 12.24
N TYR A 726 0.87 26.93 12.56
CA TYR A 726 1.48 25.95 11.68
C TYR A 726 0.48 24.85 11.27
N MET A 727 -0.21 24.23 12.25
CA MET A 727 -1.17 23.16 12.02
C MET A 727 -2.32 23.54 11.07
N LYS A 728 -2.71 24.81 11.06
CA LYS A 728 -3.74 25.34 10.14
C LYS A 728 -3.14 25.65 8.76
N ASN A 729 -2.00 26.31 8.74
CA ASN A 729 -1.38 26.78 7.50
C ASN A 729 -0.84 25.64 6.64
N VAL A 730 -0.26 24.59 7.25
CA VAL A 730 0.26 23.44 6.51
C VAL A 730 -0.83 22.70 5.73
N ILE A 731 -2.04 22.60 6.29
CA ILE A 731 -3.19 21.99 5.59
C ILE A 731 -3.66 22.87 4.44
N ALA A 732 -3.78 24.17 4.68
CA ALA A 732 -4.20 25.11 3.64
C ALA A 732 -3.23 25.08 2.45
N LYS A 733 -1.92 25.16 2.74
CA LYS A 733 -0.88 25.09 1.73
C LYS A 733 -0.84 23.73 1.01
N ALA A 734 -0.99 22.62 1.76
CA ALA A 734 -1.03 21.29 1.16
C ALA A 734 -2.23 21.10 0.21
N LYS A 735 -3.37 21.75 0.47
CA LYS A 735 -4.53 21.73 -0.44
C LYS A 735 -4.28 22.55 -1.71
N GLU A 736 -3.47 23.59 -1.64
CA GLU A 736 -3.08 24.42 -2.78
C GLU A 736 -2.00 23.74 -3.63
N ASP A 737 -0.92 23.28 -2.98
CA ASP A 737 0.26 22.70 -3.63
C ASP A 737 0.06 21.23 -4.06
N GLY A 738 -0.90 20.52 -3.46
CA GLY A 738 -1.09 19.06 -3.65
C GLY A 738 -0.11 18.18 -2.88
N TYR A 739 0.86 18.77 -2.18
CA TYR A 739 1.86 18.04 -1.40
C TYR A 739 2.29 18.79 -0.13
N VAL A 740 3.00 18.10 0.74
CA VAL A 740 3.80 18.68 1.83
C VAL A 740 5.27 18.34 1.65
N GLN A 741 6.16 19.10 2.29
CA GLN A 741 7.60 18.88 2.17
C GLN A 741 8.33 19.09 3.51
N THR A 742 9.50 18.43 3.63
CA THR A 742 10.45 18.63 4.75
C THR A 742 11.27 19.91 4.57
N LEU A 743 12.07 20.26 5.58
CA LEU A 743 13.06 21.35 5.47
C LEU A 743 14.07 21.09 4.33
N PHE A 744 14.31 19.82 3.98
CA PHE A 744 15.23 19.40 2.94
C PHE A 744 14.55 19.13 1.59
N LYS A 745 13.31 19.63 1.39
CA LYS A 745 12.54 19.53 0.15
C LYS A 745 12.07 18.13 -0.23
N ARG A 746 12.10 17.16 0.68
CA ARG A 746 11.46 15.87 0.47
C ARG A 746 9.95 16.06 0.41
N ARG A 747 9.32 15.64 -0.69
CA ARG A 747 7.89 15.84 -0.93
C ARG A 747 7.08 14.59 -0.63
N ARG A 748 5.86 14.80 -0.17
CA ARG A 748 4.82 13.78 -0.13
C ARG A 748 3.53 14.35 -0.70
N TYR A 749 3.08 13.78 -1.79
CA TYR A 749 1.81 14.13 -2.43
C TYR A 749 0.64 13.65 -1.58
N LEU A 750 -0.43 14.45 -1.51
CA LEU A 750 -1.58 14.25 -0.63
C LEU A 750 -2.91 14.35 -1.38
N PRO A 751 -3.16 13.47 -2.36
CA PRO A 751 -4.43 13.43 -3.08
C PRO A 751 -5.62 13.19 -2.15
N GLU A 752 -5.41 12.62 -0.96
CA GLU A 752 -6.43 12.39 0.06
C GLU A 752 -7.12 13.67 0.53
N LEU A 753 -6.44 14.82 0.45
CA LEU A 753 -7.02 16.12 0.86
C LEU A 753 -8.16 16.58 -0.03
N ALA A 754 -8.20 16.14 -1.28
CA ALA A 754 -9.26 16.42 -2.24
C ALA A 754 -10.43 15.41 -2.18
N ALA A 755 -10.32 14.34 -1.38
CA ALA A 755 -11.33 13.29 -1.32
C ALA A 755 -12.67 13.81 -0.79
N SER A 756 -13.77 13.37 -1.41
CA SER A 756 -15.14 13.65 -0.95
C SER A 756 -15.43 12.97 0.40
N ASN A 757 -14.83 11.80 0.64
CA ASN A 757 -14.97 11.06 1.89
C ASN A 757 -14.23 11.76 3.04
N ALA A 758 -14.97 12.19 4.07
CA ALA A 758 -14.42 12.88 5.23
C ALA A 758 -13.36 12.06 6.00
N MET A 759 -13.47 10.72 6.04
CA MET A 759 -12.49 9.87 6.73
C MET A 759 -11.13 9.90 6.01
N ILE A 760 -11.15 9.82 4.68
CA ILE A 760 -9.93 9.89 3.84
C ILE A 760 -9.34 11.28 3.92
N ARG A 761 -10.15 12.32 3.81
CA ARG A 761 -9.72 13.70 3.93
C ARG A 761 -9.08 14.00 5.30
N ASN A 762 -9.69 13.54 6.39
CA ASN A 762 -9.13 13.67 7.73
C ASN A 762 -7.81 12.89 7.89
N PHE A 763 -7.67 11.75 7.22
CA PHE A 763 -6.39 11.04 7.15
C PHE A 763 -5.34 11.90 6.44
N GLY A 764 -5.65 12.47 5.28
CA GLY A 764 -4.77 13.38 4.55
C GLY A 764 -4.34 14.59 5.39
N GLU A 765 -5.26 15.19 6.16
CA GLU A 765 -4.94 16.31 7.07
C GLU A 765 -3.99 15.91 8.20
N ARG A 766 -4.13 14.71 8.77
CA ARG A 766 -3.16 14.19 9.76
C ARG A 766 -1.78 14.01 9.15
N VAL A 767 -1.73 13.44 7.95
CA VAL A 767 -0.46 13.26 7.23
C VAL A 767 0.17 14.61 6.89
N ALA A 768 -0.62 15.60 6.48
CA ALA A 768 -0.12 16.94 6.18
C ALA A 768 0.57 17.60 7.37
N ARG A 769 0.03 17.42 8.58
CA ARG A 769 0.62 17.95 9.82
C ARG A 769 1.91 17.20 10.21
N ASN A 770 1.89 15.88 10.10
CA ASN A 770 2.96 15.02 10.65
C ASN A 770 4.16 14.89 9.70
N MET A 771 3.93 14.74 8.39
CA MET A 771 5.01 14.40 7.44
C MET A 771 6.16 15.41 7.41
N PRO A 772 5.95 16.74 7.43
CA PRO A 772 7.06 17.69 7.46
C PRO A 772 7.94 17.55 8.71
N ILE A 773 7.35 17.22 9.84
CA ILE A 773 8.05 17.04 11.11
C ILE A 773 8.83 15.73 11.10
N GLN A 774 8.13 14.63 10.88
CA GLN A 774 8.70 13.28 10.91
C GLN A 774 9.72 13.06 9.79
N GLY A 775 9.44 13.58 8.59
CA GLY A 775 10.36 13.50 7.46
C GLY A 775 11.61 14.34 7.67
N THR A 776 11.50 15.54 8.26
CA THR A 776 12.66 16.36 8.59
C THR A 776 13.53 15.67 9.66
N ALA A 777 12.93 15.08 10.69
CA ALA A 777 13.66 14.28 11.67
C ALA A 777 14.41 13.11 11.02
N ALA A 778 13.76 12.42 10.07
CA ALA A 778 14.38 11.35 9.28
C ALA A 778 15.54 11.86 8.42
N ASP A 779 15.40 13.01 7.79
CA ASP A 779 16.49 13.64 7.00
C ASP A 779 17.67 14.03 7.89
N ILE A 780 17.43 14.58 9.09
CA ILE A 780 18.47 14.94 10.06
C ILE A 780 19.26 13.72 10.50
N ILE A 781 18.60 12.61 10.84
CA ILE A 781 19.32 11.41 11.26
C ILE A 781 20.14 10.80 10.12
N LYS A 782 19.65 10.87 8.88
CA LYS A 782 20.39 10.46 7.68
C LYS A 782 21.68 11.29 7.49
N ILE A 783 21.58 12.60 7.66
CA ILE A 783 22.75 13.50 7.62
C ILE A 783 23.74 13.11 8.72
N ALA A 784 23.25 12.88 9.94
CA ALA A 784 24.10 12.44 11.05
C ALA A 784 24.81 11.11 10.74
N MET A 785 24.08 10.13 10.17
CA MET A 785 24.66 8.84 9.77
C MET A 785 25.81 9.02 8.77
N VAL A 786 25.60 9.82 7.72
CA VAL A 786 26.62 10.10 6.71
C VAL A 786 27.85 10.77 7.35
N ARG A 787 27.63 11.80 8.17
CA ARG A 787 28.74 12.55 8.80
C ARG A 787 29.51 11.70 9.81
N VAL A 788 28.83 10.91 10.63
CA VAL A 788 29.48 9.98 11.56
C VAL A 788 30.32 8.98 10.78
N TYR A 789 29.76 8.36 9.76
CA TYR A 789 30.48 7.41 8.92
C TYR A 789 31.72 8.03 8.27
N ASP A 790 31.58 9.18 7.61
CA ASP A 790 32.68 9.87 6.93
C ASP A 790 33.77 10.30 7.90
N ARG A 791 33.40 10.72 9.12
CA ARG A 791 34.37 11.14 10.12
C ARG A 791 35.14 9.95 10.73
N LEU A 792 34.47 8.81 10.96
CA LEU A 792 35.13 7.58 11.37
C LEU A 792 36.18 7.13 10.32
N GLU A 793 35.80 7.16 9.04
CA GLU A 793 36.71 6.83 7.94
C GLU A 793 37.88 7.85 7.83
N LYS A 794 37.59 9.15 7.90
CA LYS A 794 38.57 10.23 7.80
C LYS A 794 39.60 10.19 8.93
N GLU A 795 39.18 9.84 10.14
CA GLU A 795 40.06 9.71 11.30
C GLU A 795 40.73 8.32 11.39
N ASN A 796 40.50 7.45 10.36
CA ASN A 796 41.05 6.08 10.25
C ASN A 796 40.74 5.22 11.48
N LEU A 797 39.54 5.37 12.05
CA LEU A 797 39.11 4.56 13.20
C LEU A 797 38.63 3.17 12.72
N LYS A 798 38.83 2.17 13.60
CA LYS A 798 38.33 0.81 13.37
C LYS A 798 36.86 0.67 13.73
N SER A 799 36.31 1.65 14.42
CA SER A 799 34.91 1.73 14.81
C SER A 799 33.96 1.74 13.61
N LYS A 800 32.82 1.07 13.71
CA LYS A 800 31.85 0.95 12.64
C LYS A 800 30.46 1.35 13.12
N LEU A 801 29.77 2.17 12.32
CA LEU A 801 28.32 2.39 12.48
C LEU A 801 27.61 1.09 12.08
N ILE A 802 26.84 0.49 12.99
CA ILE A 802 26.25 -0.84 12.78
C ILE A 802 24.74 -0.84 12.77
N MET A 803 24.08 0.16 13.40
CA MET A 803 22.63 0.18 13.48
C MET A 803 22.08 1.59 13.58
N GLN A 804 20.91 1.79 12.97
CA GLN A 804 20.02 2.94 13.16
C GLN A 804 18.63 2.44 13.53
N ILE A 805 18.09 2.89 14.65
CA ILE A 805 16.72 2.55 15.10
C ILE A 805 16.04 3.81 15.59
N HIS A 806 14.91 4.18 14.98
CA HIS A 806 14.18 5.41 15.27
C HIS A 806 15.09 6.65 15.22
N ASP A 807 15.40 7.24 16.37
CA ASP A 807 16.21 8.44 16.50
C ASP A 807 17.62 8.11 17.05
N GLU A 808 18.01 6.85 17.04
CA GLU A 808 19.18 6.27 17.71
C GLU A 808 20.19 5.76 16.68
N LEU A 809 21.48 6.00 16.94
CA LEU A 809 22.63 5.47 16.20
C LEU A 809 23.50 4.63 17.12
N ILE A 810 23.93 3.47 16.65
CA ILE A 810 24.81 2.56 17.40
C ILE A 810 26.10 2.33 16.62
N VAL A 811 27.23 2.60 17.28
CA VAL A 811 28.58 2.36 16.76
C VAL A 811 29.25 1.28 17.59
N GLU A 812 29.76 0.24 16.95
CA GLU A 812 30.67 -0.72 17.58
C GLU A 812 32.09 -0.15 17.54
N ALA A 813 32.69 0.07 18.69
CA ALA A 813 34.00 0.74 18.81
C ALA A 813 34.97 -0.09 19.65
N PRO A 814 36.26 -0.26 19.24
CA PRO A 814 37.30 -0.73 20.13
C PRO A 814 37.37 0.09 21.41
N GLU A 815 37.64 -0.53 22.56
CA GLU A 815 37.65 0.16 23.87
C GLU A 815 38.57 1.38 23.89
N ASN A 816 39.71 1.32 23.18
CA ASN A 816 40.63 2.45 23.07
C ASN A 816 40.13 3.61 22.20
N GLU A 817 39.13 3.41 21.38
CA GLU A 817 38.50 4.45 20.55
C GLU A 817 37.23 5.02 21.19
N GLN A 818 36.71 4.41 22.26
CA GLN A 818 35.43 4.73 22.89
C GLN A 818 35.20 6.23 23.12
N ALA A 819 36.14 6.89 23.80
CA ALA A 819 36.00 8.32 24.15
C ALA A 819 35.97 9.22 22.90
N GLN A 820 36.75 8.87 21.86
CA GLN A 820 36.78 9.59 20.61
C GLN A 820 35.48 9.40 19.85
N VAL A 821 34.93 8.17 19.78
CA VAL A 821 33.70 7.86 19.12
C VAL A 821 32.50 8.51 19.83
N GLN A 822 32.46 8.51 21.17
CA GLN A 822 31.41 9.23 21.90
C GLN A 822 31.40 10.72 21.58
N LYS A 823 32.57 11.32 21.42
CA LYS A 823 32.70 12.72 21.02
C LYS A 823 32.24 12.91 19.58
N ILE A 824 32.69 12.07 18.64
CA ILE A 824 32.32 12.16 17.20
C ILE A 824 30.81 12.06 17.03
N ILE A 825 30.19 11.01 17.58
CA ILE A 825 28.75 10.76 17.35
C ILE A 825 27.91 11.91 17.93
N ARG A 826 28.27 12.42 19.13
CA ARG A 826 27.59 13.57 19.72
C ARG A 826 27.71 14.81 18.85
N GLU A 827 28.93 15.17 18.45
CA GLU A 827 29.17 16.38 17.65
C GLU A 827 28.48 16.32 16.30
N GLU A 828 28.52 15.19 15.59
CA GLU A 828 27.89 15.06 14.28
C GLU A 828 26.37 15.00 14.36
N MET A 829 25.80 14.38 15.38
CA MET A 829 24.36 14.40 15.61
C MET A 829 23.87 15.81 15.99
N GLU A 830 24.51 16.46 16.95
CA GLU A 830 24.09 17.80 17.41
C GLU A 830 24.25 18.88 16.33
N ASN A 831 25.20 18.71 15.42
CA ASN A 831 25.45 19.66 14.32
C ASN A 831 24.93 19.19 12.96
N ALA A 832 24.11 18.12 12.90
CA ALA A 832 23.60 17.58 11.65
C ALA A 832 22.78 18.60 10.84
N CYS A 833 22.02 19.46 11.51
CA CYS A 833 21.22 20.50 10.90
C CYS A 833 21.31 21.81 11.67
N LYS A 834 21.36 22.92 10.94
CA LYS A 834 21.31 24.25 11.55
C LYS A 834 19.87 24.69 11.71
N MET A 835 19.37 24.71 12.94
CA MET A 835 18.03 25.15 13.32
C MET A 835 18.08 26.25 14.39
N LYS A 836 16.94 26.88 14.68
CA LYS A 836 16.78 27.85 15.79
C LYS A 836 16.86 27.13 17.15
N VAL A 837 16.53 25.85 17.16
CA VAL A 837 16.59 24.98 18.32
C VAL A 837 17.83 24.11 18.26
N LYS A 838 18.59 24.06 19.35
CA LYS A 838 19.73 23.15 19.45
C LYS A 838 19.26 21.71 19.41
N LEU A 839 19.90 20.88 18.58
CA LEU A 839 19.80 19.42 18.70
C LEU A 839 20.66 18.94 19.86
N THR A 840 20.19 17.95 20.60
CA THR A 840 20.94 17.32 21.69
C THR A 840 20.88 15.81 21.54
N ALA A 841 22.00 15.16 21.73
CA ALA A 841 22.14 13.70 21.67
C ALA A 841 22.64 13.18 23.03
N ASP A 842 21.88 12.24 23.60
CA ASP A 842 22.25 11.52 24.79
C ASP A 842 23.14 10.34 24.38
N VAL A 843 24.41 10.33 24.88
CA VAL A 843 25.39 9.34 24.43
C VAL A 843 25.82 8.48 25.60
N HIS A 844 25.63 7.19 25.47
CA HIS A 844 26.01 6.17 26.46
C HIS A 844 26.88 5.08 25.82
N CYS A 845 27.41 4.17 26.64
CA CYS A 845 28.17 3.02 26.15
C CYS A 845 28.01 1.81 27.06
N GLY A 846 28.14 0.63 26.47
CA GLY A 846 28.02 -0.63 27.19
C GLY A 846 28.53 -1.81 26.39
N LYS A 847 28.53 -2.99 27.01
CA LYS A 847 28.90 -4.24 26.33
C LYS A 847 27.75 -4.87 25.56
N SER A 848 26.55 -4.52 25.92
CA SER A 848 25.34 -4.90 25.20
C SER A 848 24.53 -3.64 24.82
N TRP A 849 23.60 -3.78 23.90
CA TRP A 849 22.66 -2.71 23.57
C TRP A 849 21.79 -2.29 24.75
N TYR A 850 21.48 -3.28 25.66
CA TYR A 850 20.77 -2.97 26.90
C TYR A 850 21.58 -2.04 27.81
N ASP A 851 22.86 -2.34 27.99
CA ASP A 851 23.74 -1.55 28.86
C ASP A 851 24.08 -0.18 28.24
N ALA A 852 24.18 -0.12 26.92
CA ALA A 852 24.47 1.11 26.19
C ALA A 852 23.28 2.08 26.11
N LYS A 853 22.07 1.67 26.49
CA LYS A 853 20.88 2.55 26.41
C LYS A 853 20.80 3.55 27.60
N GLY A 854 21.51 3.33 28.70
CA GLY A 854 21.49 4.16 29.89
C GLY A 854 20.38 3.85 30.88
#